data_31c916143065641436b2fa2a2c4f62c1
#
_entry.id   31c916143065641436b2fa2a2c4f62c1
#
_cell.length_a   1.000
_cell.length_b   1.000
_cell.length_c   1.000
_cell.angle_alpha   90.00
_cell.angle_beta   90.00
_cell.angle_gamma   90.00
#
_symmetry.space_group_name_H-M   'P 1'
#
loop_
_entity.id
_entity.type
_entity.pdbx_description
1 polymer ?
#
loop_
_entity_poly.entity_id
_entity_poly.type
_entity_poly.pdbx_seq_one_letter_code
_entity_poly.pdbx_strand_id
1 'polypeptide(L)'
;MTISFSVLGPLTAHDARGPVTLPGPRHRAVLARLLVARGQVVSTDALVDALWAVPRAGAVGAVQTFVGALRRSLEPDRPPRTPAKLLVTAGPGYALRAEPEQVDAWRFEALLRGTPSVAQLDEALGWWRGEPYAEFADEPWARAERARLDELRLLALERRAAGLLDLGRAAEAVPDLESLVDAHPLREEAWRLLALALYRAGRQGDALAALRRARSGLAAELGVDPGPALRQVEQDILAQAPQLAPSVPGRLAGRDAELTQLAEVAAEVAERKRFRLVLVSGEAGAGKTALVEEFAARLGWTTAWGVNPDGAGVPPAWPWTRILAALGEPVPPRSAGGDPAVARFEWHQAMTARIAEVARRGPLLLVLDDLHWAGEETLALLTSMTASPVLLIATYRTTEVSAELTAALGRLARADPIRLYLSGLSVEAVAELVGPESAAVIHRRSGGNPFFVKELARALDAEGDLPDGVRDVVRNRIAALPDQVRTVLGKAAVIGADVDLGLLGNVLDELETAVQAGFLTESGPRAFRFAHALVRDAVYDDLSLARRAQLHREVGEALASRRPSEISLLAHHFLLAGDDRGTGYAQAAAERAERDFAPHEALRLWQAALAQGPRTVELLMGLARTSAFTGSLAAARRYRAEALDLAGDDTALTIRVLTAFDVPGIWTENDDPVLARRIADAAERVHTTDPLIRARLLATIALELRNEGGQRAHEAAVEAEKLARAVGDPALLALALNARWTQTFTRAGLAPERARIGEELVELAARHRLVTFEVLGHLVLMQARSALADFTAADTHAAAADRLGEQYDLPLVSVFTDWYRALRLAVTGPIAAAEAAYRSAAARLSGSGMSGVDRGLLPLARHCLYVQRDLESTVDFTLPPERPDLFLELRACLTVETGDARELYERLIPAENELAGAGSGVVTLGPVAYYLGELAVRLGLPPVEHYRKAAEVARRAGAAHWVSRLRTICRRDSP
;
A
#
# COMPACT_ATOMS: atom_id res chain seq x y z
N MET A 1 -38.24 -22.95 -0.54
CA MET A 1 -38.65 -22.78 -1.95
C MET A 1 -38.56 -21.32 -2.31
N THR A 2 -37.81 -21.01 -3.36
CA THR A 2 -37.64 -19.63 -3.84
C THR A 2 -38.67 -19.38 -4.92
N ILE A 3 -39.65 -18.53 -4.66
CA ILE A 3 -40.62 -18.09 -5.67
C ILE A 3 -40.12 -16.81 -6.31
N SER A 4 -40.21 -16.74 -7.65
CA SER A 4 -39.97 -15.53 -8.41
C SER A 4 -41.28 -14.97 -8.99
N PHE A 5 -41.39 -13.65 -9.03
CA PHE A 5 -42.51 -12.92 -9.59
C PHE A 5 -42.04 -12.11 -10.79
N SER A 6 -42.88 -12.12 -11.80
CA SER A 6 -42.63 -11.29 -12.95
C SER A 6 -43.82 -10.34 -13.16
N VAL A 7 -43.49 -9.04 -13.25
CA VAL A 7 -44.44 -7.93 -13.40
C VAL A 7 -44.10 -6.97 -14.53
N LEU A 8 -42.94 -7.18 -15.19
CA LEU A 8 -42.58 -6.47 -16.44
C LEU A 8 -43.34 -7.07 -17.63
N GLY A 9 -44.63 -7.04 -17.52
CA GLY A 9 -45.61 -7.66 -18.38
C GLY A 9 -46.83 -8.14 -17.59
N PRO A 10 -47.55 -9.19 -18.05
CA PRO A 10 -48.59 -9.86 -17.27
C PRO A 10 -48.00 -10.44 -15.99
N LEU A 11 -48.74 -10.34 -14.88
CA LEU A 11 -48.28 -10.89 -13.59
C LEU A 11 -48.18 -12.42 -13.65
N THR A 12 -47.01 -12.97 -13.41
CA THR A 12 -46.77 -14.42 -13.27
C THR A 12 -45.92 -14.70 -12.02
N ALA A 13 -46.04 -15.94 -11.53
CA ALA A 13 -45.21 -16.45 -10.47
C ALA A 13 -44.65 -17.81 -10.90
N HIS A 14 -43.40 -18.10 -10.50
CA HIS A 14 -42.70 -19.33 -10.81
C HIS A 14 -41.98 -19.85 -9.55
N ASP A 15 -42.00 -21.15 -9.39
CA ASP A 15 -41.15 -21.83 -8.36
C ASP A 15 -40.22 -22.86 -9.06
N ALA A 16 -39.47 -23.61 -8.30
CA ALA A 16 -38.57 -24.62 -8.81
C ALA A 16 -39.27 -25.75 -9.62
N ARG A 17 -40.60 -25.88 -9.52
CA ARG A 17 -41.42 -26.88 -10.22
C ARG A 17 -42.04 -26.30 -11.51
N GLY A 18 -41.93 -25.00 -11.74
CA GLY A 18 -42.47 -24.32 -12.91
C GLY A 18 -43.45 -23.18 -12.55
N PRO A 19 -44.35 -22.85 -13.49
CA PRO A 19 -45.32 -21.76 -13.30
C PRO A 19 -46.33 -22.07 -12.19
N VAL A 20 -46.47 -21.15 -11.26
CA VAL A 20 -47.45 -21.22 -10.17
C VAL A 20 -48.77 -20.69 -10.65
N THR A 21 -49.83 -21.52 -10.58
CA THR A 21 -51.20 -21.09 -10.96
C THR A 21 -51.74 -20.10 -9.95
N LEU A 22 -51.80 -18.82 -10.32
CA LEU A 22 -52.44 -17.78 -9.51
C LEU A 22 -53.96 -17.86 -9.70
N PRO A 23 -54.74 -17.76 -8.56
CA PRO A 23 -56.19 -17.77 -8.66
C PRO A 23 -56.72 -16.56 -9.43
N GLY A 24 -58.09 -16.44 -9.55
CA GLY A 24 -58.73 -15.47 -10.40
C GLY A 24 -58.36 -13.99 -10.25
N PRO A 25 -58.94 -13.08 -11.03
CA PRO A 25 -58.41 -11.70 -11.23
C PRO A 25 -58.25 -10.89 -9.95
N ARG A 26 -59.17 -10.99 -8.98
CA ARG A 26 -59.06 -10.26 -7.70
C ARG A 26 -57.94 -10.76 -6.80
N HIS A 27 -57.59 -12.04 -6.83
CA HIS A 27 -56.44 -12.56 -6.14
C HIS A 27 -55.16 -12.00 -6.71
N ARG A 28 -55.06 -11.92 -8.05
CA ARG A 28 -53.93 -11.35 -8.77
C ARG A 28 -53.78 -9.86 -8.48
N ALA A 29 -54.92 -9.11 -8.37
CA ALA A 29 -54.89 -7.71 -7.97
C ALA A 29 -54.38 -7.50 -6.56
N VAL A 30 -54.74 -8.35 -5.59
CA VAL A 30 -54.17 -8.31 -4.23
C VAL A 30 -52.67 -8.53 -4.27
N LEU A 31 -52.19 -9.56 -4.99
CA LEU A 31 -50.76 -9.86 -5.08
C LEU A 31 -49.99 -8.72 -5.77
N ALA A 32 -50.53 -8.17 -6.88
CA ALA A 32 -49.94 -7.03 -7.58
C ALA A 32 -49.84 -5.79 -6.68
N ARG A 33 -50.89 -5.48 -5.92
CA ARG A 33 -50.91 -4.34 -4.99
C ARG A 33 -49.84 -4.48 -3.88
N LEU A 34 -49.59 -5.69 -3.43
CA LEU A 34 -48.54 -6.00 -2.44
C LEU A 34 -47.15 -5.94 -3.06
N LEU A 35 -46.98 -6.36 -4.32
CA LEU A 35 -45.71 -6.21 -5.05
C LEU A 35 -45.36 -4.74 -5.27
N VAL A 36 -46.33 -3.90 -5.64
CA VAL A 36 -46.14 -2.44 -5.73
C VAL A 36 -45.74 -1.82 -4.40
N ALA A 37 -46.23 -2.37 -3.28
CA ALA A 37 -45.90 -1.89 -1.94
C ALA A 37 -44.49 -2.29 -1.46
N ARG A 38 -43.76 -3.12 -2.21
CA ARG A 38 -42.36 -3.45 -1.95
C ARG A 38 -42.04 -3.85 -0.51
N GLY A 39 -42.79 -4.81 0.01
CA GLY A 39 -42.61 -5.31 1.38
C GLY A 39 -43.22 -4.42 2.47
N GLN A 40 -43.74 -3.23 2.13
CA GLN A 40 -44.51 -2.42 3.07
C GLN A 40 -45.87 -3.04 3.35
N VAL A 41 -46.39 -2.74 4.53
CA VAL A 41 -47.72 -3.23 4.94
C VAL A 41 -48.83 -2.46 4.21
N VAL A 42 -49.66 -3.16 3.49
CA VAL A 42 -50.88 -2.60 2.88
C VAL A 42 -52.06 -2.93 3.82
N SER A 43 -52.74 -1.91 4.29
CA SER A 43 -53.90 -2.11 5.16
C SER A 43 -55.02 -2.90 4.47
N THR A 44 -55.83 -3.60 5.23
CA THR A 44 -56.98 -4.33 4.67
C THR A 44 -57.92 -3.38 3.95
N ASP A 45 -58.15 -2.18 4.49
CA ASP A 45 -59.02 -1.14 3.86
C ASP A 45 -58.43 -0.69 2.53
N ALA A 46 -57.08 -0.40 2.45
CA ALA A 46 -56.42 -0.06 1.20
C ALA A 46 -56.49 -1.19 0.16
N LEU A 47 -56.53 -2.44 0.57
CA LEU A 47 -56.78 -3.58 -0.34
C LEU A 47 -58.26 -3.65 -0.79
N VAL A 48 -59.21 -3.30 0.08
CA VAL A 48 -60.62 -3.21 -0.28
C VAL A 48 -60.81 -2.08 -1.30
N ASP A 49 -60.27 -0.90 -1.05
CA ASP A 49 -60.35 0.25 -1.98
C ASP A 49 -59.70 -0.03 -3.31
N ALA A 50 -58.63 -0.80 -3.35
CA ALA A 50 -57.95 -1.23 -4.57
C ALA A 50 -58.77 -2.26 -5.39
N LEU A 51 -59.70 -2.99 -4.78
CA LEU A 51 -60.44 -4.05 -5.45
C LEU A 51 -61.88 -3.68 -5.85
N TRP A 52 -62.45 -2.65 -5.22
CA TRP A 52 -63.84 -2.23 -5.44
C TRP A 52 -63.98 -0.71 -5.38
N ALA A 53 -64.49 -0.13 -6.46
CA ALA A 53 -64.84 1.30 -6.49
C ALA A 53 -65.86 1.69 -5.41
N VAL A 54 -66.77 0.75 -5.03
CA VAL A 54 -67.68 0.88 -3.92
C VAL A 54 -67.58 -0.41 -3.07
N PRO A 55 -67.09 -0.34 -1.86
CA PRO A 55 -66.95 -1.49 -0.97
C PRO A 55 -68.30 -2.17 -0.70
N ARG A 56 -68.38 -3.48 -0.80
CA ARG A 56 -69.58 -4.28 -0.52
C ARG A 56 -69.56 -4.78 0.92
N ALA A 57 -70.70 -5.11 1.49
CA ALA A 57 -70.78 -5.79 2.75
C ALA A 57 -69.98 -7.11 2.69
N GLY A 58 -69.07 -7.35 3.62
CA GLY A 58 -68.17 -8.49 3.62
C GLY A 58 -66.89 -8.39 2.76
N ALA A 59 -66.55 -7.20 2.22
CA ALA A 59 -65.33 -6.99 1.41
C ALA A 59 -64.06 -7.36 2.18
N VAL A 60 -63.95 -7.06 3.45
CA VAL A 60 -62.83 -7.46 4.33
C VAL A 60 -62.69 -9.01 4.41
N GLY A 61 -63.77 -9.73 4.57
CA GLY A 61 -63.76 -11.19 4.58
C GLY A 61 -63.36 -11.79 3.20
N ALA A 62 -63.75 -11.12 2.11
CA ALA A 62 -63.30 -11.49 0.77
C ALA A 62 -61.80 -11.33 0.59
N VAL A 63 -61.21 -10.21 1.06
CA VAL A 63 -59.76 -10.00 1.03
C VAL A 63 -59.04 -11.09 1.80
N GLN A 64 -59.53 -11.43 3.01
CA GLN A 64 -58.98 -12.55 3.83
C GLN A 64 -59.01 -13.88 3.08
N THR A 65 -60.12 -14.15 2.33
CA THR A 65 -60.25 -15.34 1.49
C THR A 65 -59.25 -15.35 0.34
N PHE A 66 -59.06 -14.20 -0.33
CA PHE A 66 -58.08 -14.06 -1.41
C PHE A 66 -56.64 -14.27 -0.91
N VAL A 67 -56.27 -13.68 0.24
CA VAL A 67 -54.97 -13.87 0.87
C VAL A 67 -54.80 -15.36 1.27
N GLY A 68 -55.83 -15.99 1.82
CA GLY A 68 -55.78 -17.41 2.12
C GLY A 68 -55.59 -18.31 0.89
N ALA A 69 -56.22 -18.00 -0.21
CA ALA A 69 -56.01 -18.69 -1.50
C ALA A 69 -54.59 -18.46 -2.05
N LEU A 70 -54.12 -17.21 -2.08
CA LEU A 70 -52.75 -16.86 -2.49
C LEU A 70 -51.70 -17.60 -1.67
N ARG A 71 -51.85 -17.65 -0.34
CA ARG A 71 -50.96 -18.41 0.56
C ARG A 71 -50.87 -19.89 0.19
N ARG A 72 -52.00 -20.49 -0.16
CA ARG A 72 -52.03 -21.91 -0.62
C ARG A 72 -51.32 -22.11 -1.95
N SER A 73 -51.46 -21.16 -2.88
CA SER A 73 -50.78 -21.22 -4.20
C SER A 73 -49.29 -20.94 -4.11
N LEU A 74 -48.88 -19.97 -3.29
CA LEU A 74 -47.49 -19.54 -3.16
C LEU A 74 -46.67 -20.40 -2.19
N GLU A 75 -47.31 -21.01 -1.18
CA GLU A 75 -46.66 -21.87 -0.18
C GLU A 75 -47.41 -23.23 -0.06
N PRO A 76 -47.45 -24.04 -1.13
CA PRO A 76 -48.29 -25.26 -1.14
C PRO A 76 -47.85 -26.31 -0.09
N ASP A 77 -46.57 -26.37 0.21
CA ASP A 77 -46.00 -27.33 1.17
C ASP A 77 -46.06 -26.82 2.63
N ARG A 78 -46.70 -25.70 2.90
CA ARG A 78 -46.80 -25.12 4.24
C ARG A 78 -47.68 -25.96 5.15
N PRO A 79 -47.14 -26.48 6.27
CA PRO A 79 -47.95 -27.26 7.24
C PRO A 79 -49.13 -26.48 7.76
N PRO A 80 -50.25 -27.16 8.03
CA PRO A 80 -51.43 -26.53 8.68
C PRO A 80 -51.04 -25.79 9.98
N ARG A 81 -51.63 -24.60 10.20
CA ARG A 81 -51.36 -23.71 11.35
C ARG A 81 -49.98 -23.10 11.45
N THR A 82 -49.11 -23.30 10.47
CA THR A 82 -47.80 -22.61 10.38
C THR A 82 -48.00 -21.22 9.79
N PRO A 83 -47.39 -20.13 10.35
CA PRO A 83 -47.46 -18.80 9.76
C PRO A 83 -46.87 -18.76 8.36
N ALA A 84 -47.51 -17.99 7.46
CA ALA A 84 -46.97 -17.77 6.10
C ALA A 84 -45.68 -16.94 6.20
N LYS A 85 -44.68 -17.29 5.43
CA LYS A 85 -43.38 -16.61 5.38
C LYS A 85 -43.30 -15.54 4.30
N LEU A 86 -43.93 -15.82 3.16
CA LEU A 86 -43.90 -14.94 2.00
C LEU A 86 -45.00 -13.86 2.08
N LEU A 87 -46.25 -14.26 2.19
CA LEU A 87 -47.40 -13.36 2.33
C LEU A 87 -47.82 -13.29 3.81
N VAL A 88 -47.24 -12.36 4.55
CA VAL A 88 -47.44 -12.27 6.00
C VAL A 88 -48.59 -11.35 6.41
N THR A 89 -49.22 -11.65 7.54
CA THR A 89 -50.13 -10.70 8.22
C THR A 89 -49.30 -9.80 9.11
N ALA A 90 -49.42 -8.50 8.98
CA ALA A 90 -48.64 -7.52 9.70
C ALA A 90 -49.51 -6.30 10.05
N GLY A 91 -49.68 -6.03 11.35
CA GLY A 91 -50.53 -4.93 11.84
C GLY A 91 -51.94 -4.96 11.23
N PRO A 92 -52.46 -3.82 10.67
CA PRO A 92 -53.82 -3.74 10.16
C PRO A 92 -53.99 -4.36 8.75
N GLY A 93 -52.98 -5.11 8.22
CA GLY A 93 -53.03 -5.56 6.86
C GLY A 93 -52.11 -6.72 6.51
N TYR A 94 -51.53 -6.68 5.33
CA TYR A 94 -50.68 -7.71 4.76
C TYR A 94 -49.44 -7.12 4.11
N ALA A 95 -48.35 -7.89 4.10
CA ALA A 95 -47.11 -7.54 3.36
C ALA A 95 -46.57 -8.77 2.63
N LEU A 96 -45.98 -8.55 1.48
CA LEU A 96 -45.25 -9.57 0.72
C LEU A 96 -43.75 -9.47 1.06
N ARG A 97 -43.17 -10.50 1.63
CA ARG A 97 -41.76 -10.61 2.01
C ARG A 97 -41.00 -11.34 0.89
N ALA A 98 -40.65 -10.62 -0.16
CA ALA A 98 -39.85 -11.11 -1.28
C ALA A 98 -38.51 -10.37 -1.27
N GLU A 99 -37.44 -11.08 -1.64
CA GLU A 99 -36.12 -10.49 -1.83
C GLU A 99 -36.04 -9.76 -3.19
N PRO A 100 -35.17 -8.77 -3.35
CA PRO A 100 -35.06 -8.02 -4.58
C PRO A 100 -34.86 -8.88 -5.85
N GLU A 101 -34.10 -9.96 -5.72
CA GLU A 101 -33.83 -10.91 -6.82
C GLU A 101 -35.02 -11.74 -7.23
N GLN A 102 -36.05 -11.81 -6.41
CA GLN A 102 -37.27 -12.59 -6.64
C GLN A 102 -38.32 -11.86 -7.49
N VAL A 103 -38.14 -10.55 -7.75
CA VAL A 103 -39.09 -9.73 -8.52
C VAL A 103 -38.36 -9.08 -9.68
N ASP A 104 -38.75 -9.39 -10.92
CA ASP A 104 -38.09 -8.90 -12.13
C ASP A 104 -37.94 -7.37 -12.15
N ALA A 105 -38.99 -6.62 -11.78
CA ALA A 105 -38.94 -5.18 -11.70
C ALA A 105 -37.96 -4.62 -10.67
N TRP A 106 -37.82 -5.28 -9.53
CA TRP A 106 -36.89 -4.84 -8.47
C TRP A 106 -35.43 -5.18 -8.85
N ARG A 107 -35.22 -6.34 -9.45
CA ARG A 107 -33.95 -6.76 -10.03
C ARG A 107 -33.51 -5.81 -11.15
N PHE A 108 -34.43 -5.41 -12.03
CA PHE A 108 -34.19 -4.44 -13.10
C PHE A 108 -33.73 -3.09 -12.56
N GLU A 109 -34.45 -2.57 -11.57
CA GLU A 109 -34.08 -1.31 -10.92
C GLU A 109 -32.72 -1.41 -10.19
N ALA A 110 -32.43 -2.51 -9.49
CA ALA A 110 -31.15 -2.71 -8.81
C ALA A 110 -29.99 -2.71 -9.81
N LEU A 111 -30.14 -3.33 -10.97
CA LEU A 111 -29.17 -3.30 -12.05
C LEU A 111 -28.88 -1.86 -12.53
N LEU A 112 -29.92 -1.05 -12.70
CA LEU A 112 -29.77 0.32 -13.19
C LEU A 112 -29.19 1.32 -12.17
N ARG A 113 -29.12 0.97 -10.87
CA ARG A 113 -28.40 1.77 -9.87
C ARG A 113 -26.90 1.71 -10.04
N GLY A 114 -26.38 0.65 -10.69
CA GLY A 114 -25.00 0.50 -11.05
C GLY A 114 -24.65 1.05 -12.44
N THR A 115 -23.50 0.63 -12.95
CA THR A 115 -23.03 0.86 -14.32
C THR A 115 -23.06 -0.46 -15.11
N PRO A 116 -24.24 -0.93 -15.56
CA PRO A 116 -24.36 -2.22 -16.24
C PRO A 116 -23.70 -2.16 -17.61
N SER A 117 -23.10 -3.27 -18.03
CA SER A 117 -22.59 -3.46 -19.39
C SER A 117 -23.74 -3.58 -20.41
N VAL A 118 -23.44 -3.40 -21.71
CA VAL A 118 -24.41 -3.60 -22.78
C VAL A 118 -25.06 -4.99 -22.72
N ALA A 119 -24.28 -6.04 -22.48
CA ALA A 119 -24.78 -7.40 -22.36
C ALA A 119 -25.78 -7.58 -21.18
N GLN A 120 -25.50 -6.96 -20.05
CA GLN A 120 -26.39 -6.98 -18.88
C GLN A 120 -27.68 -6.18 -19.15
N LEU A 121 -27.58 -5.08 -19.91
CA LEU A 121 -28.75 -4.29 -20.33
C LEU A 121 -29.58 -5.08 -21.35
N ASP A 122 -28.97 -5.80 -22.28
CA ASP A 122 -29.66 -6.69 -23.24
C ASP A 122 -30.46 -7.78 -22.50
N GLU A 123 -29.83 -8.45 -21.52
CA GLU A 123 -30.50 -9.45 -20.70
C GLU A 123 -31.68 -8.84 -19.94
N ALA A 124 -31.45 -7.70 -19.29
CA ALA A 124 -32.46 -7.04 -18.46
C ALA A 124 -33.63 -6.50 -19.25
N LEU A 125 -33.40 -5.93 -20.44
CA LEU A 125 -34.47 -5.52 -21.38
C LEU A 125 -35.25 -6.74 -21.90
N GLY A 126 -34.62 -7.91 -22.01
CA GLY A 126 -35.30 -9.17 -22.33
C GLY A 126 -36.28 -9.68 -21.25
N TRP A 127 -36.23 -9.17 -20.02
CA TRP A 127 -37.21 -9.50 -18.99
C TRP A 127 -38.59 -8.82 -19.24
N TRP A 128 -38.63 -7.78 -20.11
CA TRP A 128 -39.84 -7.08 -20.45
C TRP A 128 -40.68 -7.90 -21.47
N ARG A 129 -41.86 -8.32 -21.04
CA ARG A 129 -42.78 -9.16 -21.82
C ARG A 129 -44.02 -8.39 -22.25
N GLY A 130 -44.00 -7.08 -22.09
CA GLY A 130 -45.08 -6.17 -22.39
C GLY A 130 -45.11 -4.97 -21.46
N GLU A 131 -46.27 -4.32 -21.35
CA GLU A 131 -46.47 -3.22 -20.41
C GLU A 131 -46.37 -3.73 -18.95
N PRO A 132 -45.68 -3.03 -18.03
CA PRO A 132 -45.61 -3.46 -16.67
C PRO A 132 -46.97 -3.52 -15.99
N TYR A 133 -47.24 -4.57 -15.25
CA TYR A 133 -48.52 -4.80 -14.62
C TYR A 133 -49.69 -4.75 -15.63
N ALA A 134 -49.56 -5.29 -16.84
CA ALA A 134 -50.48 -5.15 -17.97
C ALA A 134 -51.96 -5.40 -17.62
N GLU A 135 -52.24 -6.34 -16.69
CA GLU A 135 -53.61 -6.67 -16.27
C GLU A 135 -54.25 -5.58 -15.40
N PHE A 136 -53.49 -4.59 -14.97
CA PHE A 136 -53.88 -3.53 -14.05
C PHE A 136 -53.64 -2.14 -14.63
N ALA A 137 -53.69 -2.02 -15.96
CA ALA A 137 -53.41 -0.78 -16.65
C ALA A 137 -54.33 0.37 -16.22
N ASP A 138 -55.63 0.10 -16.00
CA ASP A 138 -56.62 1.08 -15.61
C ASP A 138 -56.70 1.36 -14.11
N GLU A 139 -55.95 0.58 -13.29
CA GLU A 139 -56.00 0.69 -11.84
C GLU A 139 -55.20 1.89 -11.31
N PRO A 140 -55.84 2.82 -10.57
CA PRO A 140 -55.18 4.04 -10.10
C PRO A 140 -53.95 3.76 -9.22
N TRP A 141 -53.97 2.69 -8.42
CA TRP A 141 -52.86 2.31 -7.52
C TRP A 141 -51.63 1.75 -8.25
N ALA A 142 -51.78 1.29 -9.51
CA ALA A 142 -50.67 0.79 -10.33
C ALA A 142 -50.05 1.88 -11.21
N ARG A 143 -50.76 2.96 -11.47
CA ARG A 143 -50.37 3.99 -12.45
C ARG A 143 -48.99 4.61 -12.17
N ALA A 144 -48.72 4.99 -10.91
CA ALA A 144 -47.45 5.64 -10.55
C ALA A 144 -46.27 4.66 -10.71
N GLU A 145 -46.44 3.40 -10.32
CA GLU A 145 -45.36 2.38 -10.43
C GLU A 145 -45.13 2.01 -11.89
N ARG A 146 -46.17 1.90 -12.71
CA ARG A 146 -46.05 1.67 -14.15
C ARG A 146 -45.27 2.81 -14.82
N ALA A 147 -45.65 4.07 -14.61
CA ALA A 147 -44.98 5.23 -15.17
C ALA A 147 -43.47 5.23 -14.74
N ARG A 148 -43.21 4.89 -13.48
CA ARG A 148 -41.85 4.80 -12.97
C ARG A 148 -41.03 3.68 -13.65
N LEU A 149 -41.64 2.52 -13.88
CA LEU A 149 -40.98 1.40 -14.54
C LEU A 149 -40.71 1.73 -16.01
N ASP A 150 -41.69 2.38 -16.72
CA ASP A 150 -41.53 2.81 -18.10
C ASP A 150 -40.34 3.80 -18.21
N GLU A 151 -40.20 4.77 -17.28
CA GLU A 151 -39.03 5.66 -17.26
C GLU A 151 -37.71 4.91 -17.05
N LEU A 152 -37.70 3.90 -16.21
CA LEU A 152 -36.50 3.06 -16.02
C LEU A 152 -36.19 2.26 -17.30
N ARG A 153 -37.20 1.80 -18.04
CA ARG A 153 -36.98 1.14 -19.33
C ARG A 153 -36.36 2.08 -20.34
N LEU A 154 -36.88 3.32 -20.45
CA LEU A 154 -36.33 4.33 -21.34
C LEU A 154 -34.88 4.64 -21.00
N LEU A 155 -34.56 4.82 -19.72
CA LEU A 155 -33.19 5.01 -19.24
C LEU A 155 -32.28 3.82 -19.59
N ALA A 156 -32.76 2.58 -19.50
CA ALA A 156 -32.02 1.40 -19.89
C ALA A 156 -31.69 1.37 -21.37
N LEU A 157 -32.67 1.75 -22.24
CA LEU A 157 -32.47 1.86 -23.69
C LEU A 157 -31.46 2.95 -24.06
N GLU A 158 -31.51 4.11 -23.40
CA GLU A 158 -30.53 5.18 -23.58
C GLU A 158 -29.13 4.75 -23.16
N ARG A 159 -28.99 4.13 -21.97
CA ARG A 159 -27.69 3.61 -21.49
C ARG A 159 -27.14 2.51 -22.40
N ARG A 160 -28.01 1.65 -22.93
CA ARG A 160 -27.62 0.63 -23.89
C ARG A 160 -27.11 1.25 -25.18
N ALA A 161 -27.81 2.23 -25.72
CA ALA A 161 -27.38 2.95 -26.91
C ALA A 161 -26.07 3.69 -26.71
N ALA A 162 -25.91 4.39 -25.59
CA ALA A 162 -24.65 5.03 -25.21
C ALA A 162 -23.49 4.03 -25.12
N GLY A 163 -23.70 2.88 -24.46
CA GLY A 163 -22.72 1.81 -24.38
C GLY A 163 -22.36 1.22 -25.77
N LEU A 164 -23.30 1.07 -26.66
CA LEU A 164 -23.01 0.65 -28.04
C LEU A 164 -22.19 1.68 -28.80
N LEU A 165 -22.47 2.98 -28.60
CA LEU A 165 -21.66 4.07 -29.16
C LEU A 165 -20.22 4.05 -28.63
N ASP A 166 -20.04 3.80 -27.34
CA ASP A 166 -18.71 3.70 -26.70
C ASP A 166 -17.93 2.48 -27.19
N LEU A 167 -18.64 1.39 -27.53
CA LEU A 167 -18.05 0.19 -28.13
C LEU A 167 -17.79 0.30 -29.64
N GLY A 168 -18.06 1.46 -30.29
CA GLY A 168 -17.91 1.65 -31.72
C GLY A 168 -18.99 0.95 -32.58
N ARG A 169 -20.04 0.42 -31.94
CA ARG A 169 -21.15 -0.33 -32.59
C ARG A 169 -22.35 0.59 -32.89
N ALA A 170 -22.08 1.80 -33.37
CA ALA A 170 -23.08 2.85 -33.58
C ALA A 170 -24.24 2.42 -34.47
N ALA A 171 -23.98 1.66 -35.55
CA ALA A 171 -25.00 1.20 -36.46
C ALA A 171 -26.07 0.31 -35.80
N GLU A 172 -25.69 -0.42 -34.74
CA GLU A 172 -26.64 -1.28 -34.03
C GLU A 172 -27.58 -0.51 -33.09
N ALA A 173 -27.16 0.70 -32.65
CA ALA A 173 -27.99 1.55 -31.82
C ALA A 173 -29.08 2.30 -32.60
N VAL A 174 -28.92 2.52 -33.94
CA VAL A 174 -29.80 3.34 -34.75
C VAL A 174 -31.25 2.86 -34.75
N PRO A 175 -31.58 1.57 -35.01
CA PRO A 175 -32.96 1.13 -35.07
C PRO A 175 -33.73 1.33 -33.76
N ASP A 176 -33.11 1.04 -32.64
CA ASP A 176 -33.74 1.18 -31.32
C ASP A 176 -33.94 2.65 -30.97
N LEU A 177 -32.98 3.52 -31.30
CA LEU A 177 -33.10 4.96 -31.11
C LEU A 177 -34.12 5.60 -32.03
N GLU A 178 -34.25 5.18 -33.30
CA GLU A 178 -35.32 5.62 -34.19
C GLU A 178 -36.68 5.27 -33.59
N SER A 179 -36.86 4.04 -33.12
CA SER A 179 -38.12 3.61 -32.47
C SER A 179 -38.39 4.42 -31.18
N LEU A 180 -37.33 4.74 -30.43
CA LEU A 180 -37.42 5.48 -29.16
C LEU A 180 -37.84 6.94 -29.39
N VAL A 181 -37.26 7.63 -30.37
CA VAL A 181 -37.62 9.02 -30.67
C VAL A 181 -39.01 9.16 -31.32
N ASP A 182 -39.46 8.14 -32.07
CA ASP A 182 -40.80 8.12 -32.63
C ASP A 182 -41.87 7.92 -31.55
N ALA A 183 -41.61 7.08 -30.55
CA ALA A 183 -42.50 6.87 -29.40
C ALA A 183 -42.45 8.01 -28.37
N HIS A 184 -41.32 8.69 -28.23
CA HIS A 184 -41.06 9.73 -27.22
C HIS A 184 -40.37 10.95 -27.83
N PRO A 185 -41.07 11.71 -28.71
CA PRO A 185 -40.50 12.78 -29.54
C PRO A 185 -39.94 13.97 -28.74
N LEU A 186 -40.34 14.13 -27.47
CA LEU A 186 -39.88 15.23 -26.62
C LEU A 186 -38.66 14.86 -25.79
N ARG A 187 -38.11 13.65 -25.94
CA ARG A 187 -36.99 13.17 -25.16
C ARG A 187 -35.66 13.53 -25.83
N GLU A 188 -35.10 14.67 -25.46
CA GLU A 188 -33.90 15.24 -26.10
C GLU A 188 -32.68 14.33 -26.06
N GLU A 189 -32.48 13.56 -24.97
CA GLU A 189 -31.36 12.62 -24.87
C GLU A 189 -31.41 11.50 -25.93
N ALA A 190 -32.59 10.97 -26.22
CA ALA A 190 -32.77 10.00 -27.30
C ALA A 190 -32.39 10.59 -28.68
N TRP A 191 -32.80 11.83 -28.96
CA TRP A 191 -32.43 12.55 -30.18
C TRP A 191 -30.91 12.80 -30.27
N ARG A 192 -30.30 13.18 -29.17
CA ARG A 192 -28.87 13.40 -29.07
C ARG A 192 -28.08 12.12 -29.40
N LEU A 193 -28.47 11.01 -28.78
CA LEU A 193 -27.87 9.69 -29.05
C LEU A 193 -28.11 9.24 -30.48
N LEU A 194 -29.31 9.44 -31.05
CA LEU A 194 -29.62 9.11 -32.44
C LEU A 194 -28.72 9.88 -33.40
N ALA A 195 -28.63 11.20 -33.23
CA ALA A 195 -27.79 12.04 -34.09
C ALA A 195 -26.33 11.58 -34.05
N LEU A 196 -25.82 11.29 -32.85
CA LEU A 196 -24.47 10.80 -32.68
C LEU A 196 -24.25 9.40 -33.29
N ALA A 197 -25.24 8.50 -33.14
CA ALA A 197 -25.20 7.16 -33.73
C ALA A 197 -25.17 7.20 -35.25
N LEU A 198 -26.03 8.02 -35.85
CA LEU A 198 -26.09 8.23 -37.32
C LEU A 198 -24.79 8.82 -37.85
N TYR A 199 -24.25 9.85 -37.16
CA TYR A 199 -22.98 10.46 -37.55
C TYR A 199 -21.82 9.45 -37.51
N ARG A 200 -21.68 8.72 -36.39
CA ARG A 200 -20.65 7.67 -36.23
C ARG A 200 -20.82 6.48 -37.16
N ALA A 201 -22.05 6.25 -37.66
CA ALA A 201 -22.33 5.29 -38.72
C ALA A 201 -22.05 5.85 -40.14
N GLY A 202 -21.45 7.04 -40.28
CA GLY A 202 -21.16 7.69 -41.56
C GLY A 202 -22.37 8.36 -42.23
N ARG A 203 -23.51 8.46 -41.53
CA ARG A 203 -24.79 9.00 -42.06
C ARG A 203 -25.02 10.45 -41.61
N GLN A 204 -24.04 11.35 -41.88
CA GLN A 204 -24.07 12.75 -41.42
C GLN A 204 -25.35 13.49 -41.86
N GLY A 205 -25.82 13.26 -43.10
CA GLY A 205 -27.05 13.89 -43.61
C GLY A 205 -28.28 13.50 -42.79
N ASP A 206 -28.39 12.23 -42.42
CA ASP A 206 -29.48 11.71 -41.59
C ASP A 206 -29.40 12.21 -40.16
N ALA A 207 -28.19 12.34 -39.61
CA ALA A 207 -27.95 12.91 -38.28
C ALA A 207 -28.48 14.37 -38.20
N LEU A 208 -28.14 15.21 -39.17
CA LEU A 208 -28.65 16.57 -39.26
C LEU A 208 -30.16 16.62 -39.53
N ALA A 209 -30.72 15.65 -40.27
CA ALA A 209 -32.17 15.53 -40.46
C ALA A 209 -32.89 15.17 -39.15
N ALA A 210 -32.32 14.26 -38.36
CA ALA A 210 -32.82 13.90 -37.01
C ALA A 210 -32.85 15.12 -36.08
N LEU A 211 -31.77 15.90 -36.03
CA LEU A 211 -31.69 17.12 -35.21
C LEU A 211 -32.72 18.20 -35.66
N ARG A 212 -32.96 18.34 -36.95
CA ARG A 212 -34.03 19.22 -37.45
C ARG A 212 -35.42 18.73 -37.04
N ARG A 213 -35.68 17.40 -37.07
CA ARG A 213 -36.95 16.81 -36.59
C ARG A 213 -37.14 17.10 -35.10
N ALA A 214 -36.11 16.89 -34.31
CA ALA A 214 -36.12 17.19 -32.86
C ALA A 214 -36.47 18.66 -32.59
N ARG A 215 -35.78 19.60 -33.26
CA ARG A 215 -36.05 21.03 -33.13
C ARG A 215 -37.49 21.38 -33.49
N SER A 216 -37.99 20.87 -34.66
CA SER A 216 -39.35 21.13 -35.09
C SER A 216 -40.39 20.57 -34.13
N GLY A 217 -40.17 19.38 -33.58
CA GLY A 217 -41.05 18.75 -32.60
C GLY A 217 -41.10 19.53 -31.28
N LEU A 218 -39.96 19.92 -30.73
CA LEU A 218 -39.87 20.69 -29.47
C LEU A 218 -40.53 22.09 -29.63
N ALA A 219 -40.32 22.75 -30.78
CA ALA A 219 -40.94 24.03 -31.06
C ALA A 219 -42.47 23.91 -31.25
N ALA A 220 -42.95 22.86 -31.93
CA ALA A 220 -44.37 22.65 -32.17
C ALA A 220 -45.16 22.24 -30.92
N GLU A 221 -44.61 21.36 -30.10
CA GLU A 221 -45.29 20.78 -28.93
C GLU A 221 -45.13 21.61 -27.65
N LEU A 222 -43.91 22.20 -27.43
CA LEU A 222 -43.59 22.91 -26.21
C LEU A 222 -43.29 24.41 -26.40
N GLY A 223 -43.09 24.88 -27.62
CA GLY A 223 -42.73 26.26 -27.92
C GLY A 223 -41.30 26.64 -27.47
N VAL A 224 -40.41 25.66 -27.31
CA VAL A 224 -39.02 25.87 -26.81
C VAL A 224 -37.98 25.47 -27.85
N ASP A 225 -36.82 26.09 -27.79
CA ASP A 225 -35.64 25.65 -28.53
C ASP A 225 -34.97 24.42 -27.87
N PRO A 226 -34.24 23.59 -28.63
CA PRO A 226 -33.48 22.48 -28.09
C PRO A 226 -32.55 22.88 -26.95
N GLY A 227 -32.39 22.01 -25.97
CA GLY A 227 -31.49 22.16 -24.85
C GLY A 227 -30.01 22.27 -25.26
N PRO A 228 -29.13 22.70 -24.35
CA PRO A 228 -27.71 22.95 -24.65
C PRO A 228 -26.99 21.71 -25.23
N ALA A 229 -27.24 20.52 -24.67
CA ALA A 229 -26.60 19.29 -25.12
C ALA A 229 -26.94 18.91 -26.57
N LEU A 230 -28.20 19.07 -26.97
CA LEU A 230 -28.64 18.79 -28.35
C LEU A 230 -28.09 19.81 -29.36
N ARG A 231 -28.04 21.08 -28.97
CA ARG A 231 -27.41 22.15 -29.77
C ARG A 231 -25.92 21.94 -29.95
N GLN A 232 -25.24 21.50 -28.93
CA GLN A 232 -23.79 21.22 -28.97
C GLN A 232 -23.49 20.11 -29.99
N VAL A 233 -24.21 18.99 -29.94
CA VAL A 233 -24.05 17.92 -30.93
C VAL A 233 -24.31 18.40 -32.36
N GLU A 234 -25.27 19.29 -32.59
CA GLU A 234 -25.50 19.87 -33.90
C GLU A 234 -24.30 20.69 -34.39
N GLN A 235 -23.76 21.54 -33.52
CA GLN A 235 -22.55 22.35 -33.78
C GLN A 235 -21.35 21.48 -34.09
N ASP A 236 -21.14 20.46 -33.26
CA ASP A 236 -20.04 19.53 -33.41
C ASP A 236 -20.12 18.75 -34.73
N ILE A 237 -21.30 18.28 -35.11
CA ILE A 237 -21.51 17.59 -36.39
C ILE A 237 -21.25 18.52 -37.57
N LEU A 238 -21.69 19.79 -37.50
CA LEU A 238 -21.45 20.79 -38.55
C LEU A 238 -19.96 21.16 -38.67
N ALA A 239 -19.28 21.25 -37.51
CA ALA A 239 -17.86 21.54 -37.45
C ALA A 239 -16.99 20.31 -37.76
N GLN A 240 -17.58 19.10 -37.93
CA GLN A 240 -16.84 17.82 -38.00
C GLN A 240 -15.82 17.66 -36.87
N ALA A 241 -16.26 18.03 -35.68
CA ALA A 241 -15.44 18.10 -34.51
C ALA A 241 -14.78 16.74 -34.19
N PRO A 242 -13.47 16.68 -33.91
CA PRO A 242 -12.74 15.42 -33.65
C PRO A 242 -13.33 14.58 -32.50
N GLN A 243 -13.98 15.21 -31.55
CA GLN A 243 -14.62 14.54 -30.41
C GLN A 243 -15.86 13.71 -30.80
N LEU A 244 -16.40 13.90 -31.99
CA LEU A 244 -17.47 13.07 -32.52
C LEU A 244 -16.98 11.79 -33.19
N ALA A 245 -15.69 11.72 -33.53
CA ALA A 245 -15.10 10.46 -33.97
C ALA A 245 -15.34 9.40 -32.88
N PRO A 246 -15.71 8.15 -33.24
CA PRO A 246 -15.86 7.12 -32.25
C PRO A 246 -14.58 7.12 -31.40
N SER A 247 -14.71 7.29 -30.10
CA SER A 247 -13.72 6.72 -29.20
C SER A 247 -13.93 5.20 -29.32
N VAL A 248 -13.42 4.63 -30.41
CA VAL A 248 -13.16 3.20 -30.43
C VAL A 248 -12.22 3.03 -29.25
N PRO A 249 -12.49 2.16 -28.27
CA PRO A 249 -11.44 1.61 -27.44
C PRO A 249 -10.48 1.07 -28.48
N GLY A 250 -9.40 1.81 -28.72
CA GLY A 250 -8.57 1.58 -29.89
C GLY A 250 -7.95 0.23 -29.66
N ARG A 251 -8.26 -0.74 -30.52
CA ARG A 251 -7.48 -1.97 -30.58
C ARG A 251 -6.02 -1.52 -30.47
N LEU A 252 -5.40 -1.86 -29.33
CA LEU A 252 -4.01 -1.47 -29.13
C LEU A 252 -3.20 -2.21 -30.17
N ALA A 253 -2.76 -1.48 -31.20
CA ALA A 253 -2.00 -2.06 -32.29
C ALA A 253 -0.80 -2.85 -31.74
N GLY A 254 -0.69 -4.12 -32.14
CA GLY A 254 0.41 -4.99 -31.78
C GLY A 254 0.53 -5.37 -30.30
N ARG A 255 -0.58 -5.39 -29.53
CA ARG A 255 -0.61 -5.80 -28.10
C ARG A 255 -1.58 -6.95 -27.82
N ASP A 256 -1.97 -7.69 -28.85
CA ASP A 256 -2.93 -8.80 -28.70
C ASP A 256 -2.37 -9.95 -27.85
N ALA A 257 -1.06 -10.20 -27.90
CA ALA A 257 -0.38 -11.23 -27.11
C ALA A 257 -0.42 -10.91 -25.61
N GLU A 258 -0.07 -9.68 -25.23
CA GLU A 258 -0.08 -9.21 -23.84
C GLU A 258 -1.51 -9.18 -23.28
N LEU A 259 -2.50 -8.73 -24.07
CA LEU A 259 -3.90 -8.74 -23.67
C LEU A 259 -4.42 -10.17 -23.46
N THR A 260 -4.02 -11.12 -24.32
CA THR A 260 -4.38 -12.53 -24.17
C THR A 260 -3.79 -13.11 -22.89
N GLN A 261 -2.50 -12.83 -22.61
CA GLN A 261 -1.84 -13.30 -21.40
C GLN A 261 -2.52 -12.72 -20.13
N LEU A 262 -2.89 -11.44 -20.15
CA LEU A 262 -3.64 -10.83 -19.04
C LEU A 262 -5.02 -11.49 -18.85
N ALA A 263 -5.71 -11.82 -19.93
CA ALA A 263 -7.00 -12.49 -19.89
C ALA A 263 -6.90 -13.91 -19.31
N GLU A 264 -5.85 -14.66 -19.65
CA GLU A 264 -5.57 -15.98 -19.07
C GLU A 264 -5.36 -15.90 -17.55
N VAL A 265 -4.60 -14.90 -17.09
CA VAL A 265 -4.36 -14.65 -15.66
C VAL A 265 -5.65 -14.26 -14.94
N ALA A 266 -6.48 -13.44 -15.56
CA ALA A 266 -7.78 -13.09 -14.99
C ALA A 266 -8.70 -14.32 -14.87
N ALA A 267 -8.73 -15.18 -15.89
CA ALA A 267 -9.48 -16.42 -15.83
C ALA A 267 -8.98 -17.32 -14.67
N GLU A 268 -7.66 -17.43 -14.49
CA GLU A 268 -7.10 -18.18 -13.35
C GLU A 268 -7.53 -17.61 -11.99
N VAL A 269 -7.54 -16.26 -11.84
CA VAL A 269 -7.99 -15.60 -10.61
C VAL A 269 -9.46 -15.88 -10.33
N ALA A 270 -10.31 -15.80 -11.35
CA ALA A 270 -11.75 -16.05 -11.22
C ALA A 270 -12.05 -17.53 -10.87
N GLU A 271 -11.42 -18.48 -11.57
CA GLU A 271 -11.66 -19.91 -11.40
C GLU A 271 -11.07 -20.46 -10.09
N ARG A 272 -9.80 -20.09 -9.79
CA ARG A 272 -9.08 -20.64 -8.63
C ARG A 272 -9.27 -19.79 -7.37
N LYS A 273 -9.92 -18.65 -7.48
CA LYS A 273 -10.13 -17.68 -6.37
C LYS A 273 -8.82 -17.37 -5.65
N ARG A 274 -7.77 -17.05 -6.41
CA ARG A 274 -6.43 -16.75 -5.89
C ARG A 274 -6.05 -15.31 -6.13
N PHE A 275 -5.09 -14.83 -5.34
CA PHE A 275 -4.36 -13.62 -5.64
C PHE A 275 -3.35 -13.86 -6.76
N ARG A 276 -3.26 -12.92 -7.71
CA ARG A 276 -2.21 -12.88 -8.72
C ARG A 276 -1.68 -11.47 -8.87
N LEU A 277 -0.36 -11.38 -9.02
CA LEU A 277 0.35 -10.13 -9.29
C LEU A 277 0.93 -10.17 -10.70
N VAL A 278 0.66 -9.13 -11.48
CA VAL A 278 1.27 -8.89 -12.78
C VAL A 278 2.11 -7.62 -12.72
N LEU A 279 3.35 -7.70 -13.14
CA LEU A 279 4.28 -6.58 -13.23
C LEU A 279 4.47 -6.19 -14.69
N VAL A 280 3.92 -5.06 -15.09
CA VAL A 280 4.05 -4.53 -16.45
C VAL A 280 5.19 -3.51 -16.47
N SER A 281 6.25 -3.82 -17.19
CA SER A 281 7.44 -2.98 -17.28
C SER A 281 7.74 -2.54 -18.72
N GLY A 282 8.48 -1.47 -18.89
CA GLY A 282 8.87 -0.94 -20.20
C GLY A 282 9.29 0.51 -20.11
N GLU A 283 9.79 1.05 -21.21
CA GLU A 283 10.22 2.45 -21.30
C GLU A 283 9.06 3.44 -21.13
N ALA A 284 9.41 4.72 -20.90
CA ALA A 284 8.43 5.80 -20.92
C ALA A 284 7.76 5.88 -22.30
N GLY A 285 6.43 5.96 -22.33
CA GLY A 285 5.68 6.00 -23.60
C GLY A 285 5.42 4.65 -24.28
N ALA A 286 5.86 3.51 -23.70
CA ALA A 286 5.65 2.17 -24.25
C ALA A 286 4.16 1.71 -24.24
N GLY A 287 3.27 2.47 -23.58
CA GLY A 287 1.83 2.18 -23.55
C GLY A 287 1.40 1.28 -22.39
N LYS A 288 2.15 1.25 -21.26
CA LYS A 288 1.82 0.44 -20.09
C LYS A 288 0.44 0.73 -19.53
N THR A 289 0.16 1.98 -19.21
CA THR A 289 -1.15 2.42 -18.70
C THR A 289 -2.26 2.12 -19.71
N ALA A 290 -2.05 2.42 -21.00
CA ALA A 290 -3.03 2.15 -22.05
C ALA A 290 -3.36 0.65 -22.20
N LEU A 291 -2.35 -0.24 -22.03
CA LEU A 291 -2.57 -1.68 -22.03
C LEU A 291 -3.48 -2.11 -20.88
N VAL A 292 -3.23 -1.57 -19.68
CA VAL A 292 -4.03 -1.92 -18.49
C VAL A 292 -5.43 -1.31 -18.57
N GLU A 293 -5.58 -0.10 -19.09
CA GLU A 293 -6.90 0.54 -19.34
C GLU A 293 -7.75 -0.27 -20.31
N GLU A 294 -7.18 -0.66 -21.45
CA GLU A 294 -7.86 -1.48 -22.45
C GLU A 294 -8.23 -2.85 -21.88
N PHE A 295 -7.31 -3.48 -21.14
CA PHE A 295 -7.58 -4.74 -20.47
C PHE A 295 -8.72 -4.62 -19.44
N ALA A 296 -8.70 -3.59 -18.60
CA ALA A 296 -9.71 -3.34 -17.60
C ALA A 296 -11.10 -3.12 -18.23
N ALA A 297 -11.16 -2.37 -19.36
CA ALA A 297 -12.38 -2.13 -20.10
C ALA A 297 -12.98 -3.44 -20.67
N ARG A 298 -12.13 -4.35 -21.18
CA ARG A 298 -12.57 -5.65 -21.70
C ARG A 298 -13.01 -6.62 -20.59
N LEU A 299 -12.37 -6.54 -19.42
CA LEU A 299 -12.56 -7.50 -18.33
C LEU A 299 -13.93 -7.35 -17.66
N GLY A 300 -14.44 -6.13 -17.50
CA GLY A 300 -15.75 -5.84 -16.90
C GLY A 300 -15.83 -6.14 -15.40
N TRP A 301 -14.70 -6.33 -14.71
CA TRP A 301 -14.65 -6.52 -13.26
C TRP A 301 -14.74 -5.18 -12.53
N THR A 302 -15.05 -5.23 -11.22
CA THR A 302 -14.84 -4.08 -10.36
C THR A 302 -13.36 -3.73 -10.39
N THR A 303 -13.05 -2.51 -10.82
CA THR A 303 -11.67 -2.05 -11.03
C THR A 303 -11.41 -0.82 -10.19
N ALA A 304 -10.26 -0.78 -9.50
CA ALA A 304 -9.81 0.38 -8.75
C ALA A 304 -8.35 0.72 -9.06
N TRP A 305 -8.09 2.01 -9.26
CA TRP A 305 -6.79 2.55 -9.67
C TRP A 305 -6.15 3.36 -8.54
N GLY A 306 -4.87 3.08 -8.31
CA GLY A 306 -3.98 3.88 -7.48
C GLY A 306 -2.78 4.32 -8.31
N VAL A 307 -2.70 5.60 -8.62
CA VAL A 307 -1.58 6.18 -9.37
C VAL A 307 -0.56 6.71 -8.38
N ASN A 308 0.71 6.40 -8.58
CA ASN A 308 1.80 7.02 -7.86
C ASN A 308 2.15 8.32 -8.57
N PRO A 309 1.94 9.49 -7.96
CA PRO A 309 2.26 10.74 -8.61
C PRO A 309 3.77 10.98 -8.63
N ASP A 310 4.23 11.62 -9.69
CA ASP A 310 5.60 12.13 -9.78
C ASP A 310 5.77 13.31 -8.83
N GLY A 311 6.62 13.16 -7.87
CA GLY A 311 6.98 14.22 -6.94
C GLY A 311 6.63 13.94 -5.47
N ALA A 312 7.34 14.67 -4.61
CA ALA A 312 7.13 14.71 -3.19
C ALA A 312 5.85 15.50 -2.85
N GLY A 313 5.15 15.10 -1.83
CA GLY A 313 4.02 15.88 -1.30
C GLY A 313 2.69 15.13 -1.23
N VAL A 314 2.67 13.83 -1.54
CA VAL A 314 1.49 12.99 -1.30
C VAL A 314 1.57 12.29 0.05
N PRO A 315 0.44 12.03 0.71
CA PRO A 315 0.42 11.25 1.93
C PRO A 315 0.97 9.83 1.74
N PRO A 316 1.55 9.22 2.78
CA PRO A 316 1.99 7.83 2.74
C PRO A 316 0.88 6.88 2.31
N ALA A 317 1.22 5.90 1.46
CA ALA A 317 0.28 4.93 0.89
C ALA A 317 -0.89 5.55 0.09
N TRP A 318 -0.71 6.75 -0.46
CA TRP A 318 -1.75 7.47 -1.21
C TRP A 318 -2.44 6.64 -2.29
N PRO A 319 -1.76 5.85 -3.14
CA PRO A 319 -2.43 5.02 -4.15
C PRO A 319 -3.43 4.04 -3.53
N TRP A 320 -3.11 3.45 -2.39
CA TRP A 320 -3.99 2.52 -1.70
C TRP A 320 -5.22 3.21 -1.10
N THR A 321 -5.06 4.44 -0.59
CA THR A 321 -6.20 5.22 -0.10
C THR A 321 -7.14 5.60 -1.25
N ARG A 322 -6.60 5.89 -2.43
CA ARG A 322 -7.39 6.14 -3.65
C ARG A 322 -8.12 4.89 -4.12
N ILE A 323 -7.47 3.73 -4.06
CA ILE A 323 -8.11 2.44 -4.35
C ILE A 323 -9.31 2.20 -3.43
N LEU A 324 -9.15 2.34 -2.11
CA LEU A 324 -10.27 2.17 -1.18
C LEU A 324 -11.40 3.17 -1.44
N ALA A 325 -11.08 4.44 -1.69
CA ALA A 325 -12.07 5.46 -2.03
C ALA A 325 -12.86 5.10 -3.31
N ALA A 326 -12.17 4.60 -4.34
CA ALA A 326 -12.80 4.15 -5.58
C ALA A 326 -13.70 2.92 -5.37
N LEU A 327 -13.36 2.06 -4.40
CA LEU A 327 -14.18 0.91 -4.01
C LEU A 327 -15.34 1.27 -3.06
N GLY A 328 -15.47 2.54 -2.67
CA GLY A 328 -16.49 2.99 -1.72
C GLY A 328 -16.23 2.57 -0.27
N GLU A 329 -14.99 2.16 0.06
CA GLU A 329 -14.61 1.70 1.39
C GLU A 329 -13.87 2.80 2.17
N PRO A 330 -14.16 2.96 3.48
CA PRO A 330 -13.45 3.94 4.29
C PRO A 330 -12.02 3.49 4.56
N VAL A 331 -11.09 4.45 4.52
CA VAL A 331 -9.69 4.21 4.94
C VAL A 331 -9.68 3.90 6.44
N PRO A 332 -9.08 2.78 6.88
CA PRO A 332 -8.98 2.46 8.28
C PRO A 332 -8.24 3.55 9.06
N PRO A 333 -8.74 3.92 10.26
CA PRO A 333 -8.03 4.88 11.11
C PRO A 333 -6.70 4.28 11.56
N ARG A 334 -5.68 5.11 11.68
CA ARG A 334 -4.40 4.72 12.29
C ARG A 334 -4.54 4.80 13.80
N SER A 335 -4.03 3.82 14.54
CA SER A 335 -4.04 3.81 16.00
C SER A 335 -3.16 4.95 16.54
N ALA A 336 -3.70 5.75 17.44
CA ALA A 336 -2.93 6.80 18.11
C ALA A 336 -2.28 6.23 19.37
N GLY A 337 -0.98 6.00 19.34
CA GLY A 337 -0.17 5.51 20.47
C GLY A 337 0.17 4.01 20.39
N GLY A 338 1.20 3.61 21.14
CA GLY A 338 1.74 2.26 21.17
C GLY A 338 3.06 2.12 20.39
N ASP A 339 3.49 0.88 20.19
CA ASP A 339 4.69 0.57 19.40
C ASP A 339 4.44 0.91 17.92
N PRO A 340 5.28 1.73 17.28
CA PRO A 340 5.10 2.16 15.89
C PRO A 340 5.05 1.01 14.89
N ALA A 341 5.82 -0.06 15.11
CA ALA A 341 5.82 -1.22 14.22
C ALA A 341 4.49 -1.99 14.29
N VAL A 342 3.90 -2.10 15.49
CA VAL A 342 2.57 -2.70 15.68
C VAL A 342 1.49 -1.88 14.98
N ALA A 343 1.48 -0.57 15.21
CA ALA A 343 0.48 0.31 14.63
C ALA A 343 0.53 0.31 13.09
N ARG A 344 1.74 0.30 12.51
CA ARG A 344 1.96 0.16 11.08
C ARG A 344 1.43 -1.17 10.55
N PHE A 345 1.79 -2.26 11.19
CA PHE A 345 1.35 -3.61 10.82
C PHE A 345 -0.17 -3.75 10.88
N GLU A 346 -0.81 -3.31 11.98
CA GLU A 346 -2.27 -3.36 12.15
C GLU A 346 -2.98 -2.54 11.07
N TRP A 347 -2.44 -1.38 10.72
CA TRP A 347 -3.00 -0.57 9.65
C TRP A 347 -2.90 -1.26 8.30
N HIS A 348 -1.76 -1.90 7.97
CA HIS A 348 -1.61 -2.71 6.75
C HIS A 348 -2.61 -3.87 6.72
N GLN A 349 -2.78 -4.57 7.83
CA GLN A 349 -3.77 -5.65 7.97
C GLN A 349 -5.19 -5.14 7.76
N ALA A 350 -5.54 -3.99 8.33
CA ALA A 350 -6.85 -3.38 8.17
C ALA A 350 -7.11 -2.96 6.71
N MET A 351 -6.11 -2.38 6.02
CA MET A 351 -6.19 -2.04 4.60
C MET A 351 -6.44 -3.30 3.75
N THR A 352 -5.65 -4.35 3.95
CA THR A 352 -5.79 -5.62 3.23
C THR A 352 -7.14 -6.28 3.51
N ALA A 353 -7.63 -6.24 4.75
CA ALA A 353 -8.93 -6.78 5.15
C ALA A 353 -10.10 -6.06 4.44
N ARG A 354 -10.04 -4.74 4.28
CA ARG A 354 -11.05 -3.99 3.52
C ARG A 354 -11.10 -4.41 2.05
N ILE A 355 -9.95 -4.55 1.43
CA ILE A 355 -9.86 -5.03 0.03
C ILE A 355 -10.41 -6.46 -0.07
N ALA A 356 -10.08 -7.34 0.88
CA ALA A 356 -10.58 -8.71 0.92
C ALA A 356 -12.12 -8.75 1.11
N GLU A 357 -12.70 -7.82 1.85
CA GLU A 357 -14.16 -7.68 2.00
C GLU A 357 -14.83 -7.40 0.64
N VAL A 358 -14.28 -6.46 -0.13
CA VAL A 358 -14.79 -6.16 -1.47
C VAL A 358 -14.62 -7.37 -2.41
N ALA A 359 -13.45 -8.02 -2.36
CA ALA A 359 -13.14 -9.18 -3.18
C ALA A 359 -14.08 -10.39 -2.92
N ARG A 360 -14.70 -10.50 -1.73
CA ARG A 360 -15.73 -11.52 -1.46
C ARG A 360 -17.02 -11.35 -2.28
N ARG A 361 -17.29 -10.13 -2.78
CA ARG A 361 -18.46 -9.83 -3.61
C ARG A 361 -18.28 -10.26 -5.07
N GLY A 362 -17.02 -10.46 -5.50
CA GLY A 362 -16.64 -10.90 -6.85
C GLY A 362 -15.17 -10.65 -7.12
N PRO A 363 -14.66 -11.14 -8.27
CA PRO A 363 -13.26 -10.89 -8.63
C PRO A 363 -13.00 -9.40 -8.81
N LEU A 364 -11.83 -8.95 -8.36
CA LEU A 364 -11.43 -7.55 -8.26
C LEU A 364 -10.15 -7.30 -9.04
N LEU A 365 -10.11 -6.27 -9.85
CA LEU A 365 -8.91 -5.76 -10.49
C LEU A 365 -8.39 -4.53 -9.74
N LEU A 366 -7.19 -4.61 -9.23
CA LEU A 366 -6.47 -3.47 -8.66
C LEU A 366 -5.32 -3.08 -9.57
N VAL A 367 -5.14 -1.79 -9.78
CA VAL A 367 -4.05 -1.25 -10.58
C VAL A 367 -3.23 -0.29 -9.74
N LEU A 368 -1.92 -0.53 -9.67
CA LEU A 368 -0.93 0.40 -9.14
C LEU A 368 -0.07 0.92 -10.29
N ASP A 369 -0.38 2.11 -10.76
CA ASP A 369 0.32 2.71 -11.87
C ASP A 369 1.55 3.48 -11.41
N ASP A 370 2.61 3.45 -12.22
CA ASP A 370 3.87 4.17 -12.02
C ASP A 370 4.58 3.87 -10.69
N LEU A 371 4.80 2.58 -10.36
CA LEU A 371 5.49 2.15 -9.14
C LEU A 371 6.92 2.71 -8.97
N HIS A 372 7.55 3.20 -10.02
CA HIS A 372 8.87 3.82 -9.92
C HIS A 372 8.87 5.11 -9.08
N TRP A 373 7.70 5.71 -8.86
CA TRP A 373 7.47 6.85 -7.95
C TRP A 373 6.86 6.44 -6.61
N ALA A 374 6.66 5.15 -6.38
CA ALA A 374 6.02 4.67 -5.17
C ALA A 374 6.91 4.89 -3.94
N GLY A 375 6.34 5.47 -2.91
CA GLY A 375 6.96 5.54 -1.59
C GLY A 375 6.95 4.18 -0.88
N GLU A 376 7.78 4.06 0.16
CA GLU A 376 8.01 2.80 0.88
C GLU A 376 6.73 2.20 1.45
N GLU A 377 5.81 3.00 2.01
CA GLU A 377 4.53 2.50 2.53
C GLU A 377 3.64 1.88 1.44
N THR A 378 3.68 2.42 0.22
CA THR A 378 2.97 1.83 -0.93
C THR A 378 3.57 0.47 -1.29
N LEU A 379 4.90 0.38 -1.31
CA LEU A 379 5.63 -0.85 -1.62
C LEU A 379 5.48 -1.92 -0.51
N ALA A 380 5.45 -1.50 0.76
CA ALA A 380 5.23 -2.39 1.89
C ALA A 380 3.83 -3.00 1.86
N LEU A 381 2.78 -2.20 1.60
CA LEU A 381 1.43 -2.71 1.41
C LEU A 381 1.32 -3.65 0.21
N LEU A 382 1.99 -3.34 -0.91
CA LEU A 382 2.02 -4.23 -2.07
C LEU A 382 2.62 -5.60 -1.72
N THR A 383 3.72 -5.63 -0.96
CA THR A 383 4.37 -6.89 -0.55
C THR A 383 3.55 -7.69 0.46
N SER A 384 2.66 -7.07 1.21
CA SER A 384 1.77 -7.70 2.18
C SER A 384 0.41 -8.13 1.61
N MET A 385 0.11 -7.77 0.35
CA MET A 385 -1.21 -8.04 -0.26
C MET A 385 -1.40 -9.53 -0.55
N THR A 386 -2.46 -10.11 0.03
CA THR A 386 -2.84 -11.52 -0.15
C THR A 386 -4.34 -11.72 -0.36
N ALA A 387 -5.10 -10.63 -0.52
CA ALA A 387 -6.55 -10.66 -0.70
C ALA A 387 -6.95 -11.46 -1.95
N SER A 388 -7.96 -12.30 -1.84
CA SER A 388 -8.43 -13.18 -2.93
C SER A 388 -9.95 -13.15 -3.05
N PRO A 389 -10.53 -13.20 -4.26
CA PRO A 389 -9.85 -13.22 -5.57
C PRO A 389 -9.50 -11.81 -6.06
N VAL A 390 -8.23 -11.50 -6.14
CA VAL A 390 -7.72 -10.20 -6.61
C VAL A 390 -6.67 -10.42 -7.69
N LEU A 391 -6.84 -9.74 -8.83
CA LEU A 391 -5.80 -9.51 -9.80
C LEU A 391 -5.21 -8.12 -9.53
N LEU A 392 -3.93 -8.06 -9.19
CA LEU A 392 -3.21 -6.81 -9.02
C LEU A 392 -2.25 -6.62 -10.18
N ILE A 393 -2.38 -5.53 -10.90
CA ILE A 393 -1.47 -5.15 -11.99
C ILE A 393 -0.69 -3.91 -11.54
N ALA A 394 0.63 -3.99 -11.60
CA ALA A 394 1.49 -2.88 -11.24
C ALA A 394 2.39 -2.50 -12.42
N THR A 395 2.47 -1.20 -12.76
CA THR A 395 3.29 -0.72 -13.85
C THR A 395 4.54 0.01 -13.34
N TYR A 396 5.65 -0.09 -14.04
CA TYR A 396 6.85 0.70 -13.71
C TYR A 396 7.76 0.89 -14.93
N ARG A 397 8.64 1.91 -14.87
CA ARG A 397 9.65 2.16 -15.88
C ARG A 397 10.92 1.38 -15.56
N THR A 398 11.50 0.72 -16.56
CA THR A 398 12.73 -0.08 -16.40
C THR A 398 13.97 0.78 -16.18
N THR A 399 13.96 2.03 -16.63
CA THR A 399 15.07 2.99 -16.53
C THR A 399 15.07 3.80 -15.23
N GLU A 400 13.98 3.74 -14.43
CA GLU A 400 13.78 4.58 -13.25
C GLU A 400 13.46 3.72 -12.02
N VAL A 401 14.24 2.64 -11.80
CA VAL A 401 14.01 1.74 -10.67
C VAL A 401 14.83 2.19 -9.47
N SER A 402 14.17 2.67 -8.43
CA SER A 402 14.82 3.06 -7.17
C SER A 402 15.35 1.85 -6.39
N ALA A 403 16.19 2.10 -5.38
CA ALA A 403 16.71 1.05 -4.50
C ALA A 403 15.57 0.38 -3.72
N GLU A 404 14.59 1.15 -3.26
CA GLU A 404 13.41 0.70 -2.53
C GLU A 404 12.53 -0.20 -3.41
N LEU A 405 12.27 0.22 -4.66
CA LEU A 405 11.53 -0.60 -5.62
C LEU A 405 12.29 -1.88 -5.95
N THR A 406 13.62 -1.82 -6.10
CA THR A 406 14.45 -3.01 -6.32
C THR A 406 14.31 -4.00 -5.17
N ALA A 407 14.37 -3.53 -3.92
CA ALA A 407 14.18 -4.36 -2.74
C ALA A 407 12.77 -4.95 -2.68
N ALA A 408 11.73 -4.16 -2.99
CA ALA A 408 10.34 -4.63 -3.05
C ALA A 408 10.13 -5.69 -4.12
N LEU A 409 10.67 -5.49 -5.34
CA LEU A 409 10.62 -6.49 -6.42
C LEU A 409 11.33 -7.79 -6.04
N GLY A 410 12.42 -7.72 -5.26
CA GLY A 410 13.12 -8.87 -4.69
C GLY A 410 12.24 -9.66 -3.70
N ARG A 411 11.50 -8.97 -2.82
CA ARG A 411 10.53 -9.60 -1.92
C ARG A 411 9.35 -10.22 -2.68
N LEU A 412 8.81 -9.51 -3.66
CA LEU A 412 7.70 -9.96 -4.50
C LEU A 412 8.07 -11.16 -5.39
N ALA A 413 9.35 -11.41 -5.67
CA ALA A 413 9.78 -12.57 -6.45
C ALA A 413 9.34 -13.91 -5.83
N ARG A 414 9.15 -13.96 -4.50
CA ARG A 414 8.63 -15.15 -3.80
C ARG A 414 7.15 -15.44 -4.10
N ALA A 415 6.39 -14.41 -4.51
CA ALA A 415 4.98 -14.53 -4.88
C ALA A 415 4.78 -14.96 -6.33
N ASP A 416 5.86 -15.29 -7.04
CA ASP A 416 5.87 -15.69 -8.46
C ASP A 416 5.03 -14.73 -9.35
N PRO A 417 5.40 -13.44 -9.42
CA PRO A 417 4.67 -12.46 -10.22
C PRO A 417 4.86 -12.72 -11.70
N ILE A 418 3.80 -12.57 -12.46
CA ILE A 418 3.86 -12.61 -13.92
C ILE A 418 4.50 -11.30 -14.39
N ARG A 419 5.53 -11.39 -15.23
CA ARG A 419 6.27 -10.24 -15.74
C ARG A 419 5.98 -10.04 -17.20
N LEU A 420 5.39 -8.89 -17.54
CA LEU A 420 5.17 -8.44 -18.91
C LEU A 420 6.14 -7.28 -19.20
N TYR A 421 6.99 -7.48 -20.18
CA TYR A 421 7.86 -6.42 -20.67
C TYR A 421 7.33 -5.87 -21.99
N LEU A 422 6.96 -4.59 -22.02
CA LEU A 422 6.49 -3.92 -23.22
C LEU A 422 7.67 -3.34 -24.01
N SER A 423 8.01 -4.00 -25.09
CA SER A 423 8.94 -3.48 -26.12
C SER A 423 8.26 -2.48 -27.05
N GLY A 424 9.02 -1.86 -27.93
CA GLY A 424 8.47 -1.07 -29.03
C GLY A 424 7.52 -1.90 -29.93
N LEU A 425 6.58 -1.23 -30.58
CA LEU A 425 5.67 -1.83 -31.55
C LEU A 425 6.46 -2.35 -32.75
N SER A 426 6.00 -3.41 -33.38
CA SER A 426 6.54 -3.87 -34.66
C SER A 426 6.23 -2.90 -35.79
N VAL A 427 6.90 -3.03 -36.93
CA VAL A 427 6.63 -2.20 -38.13
C VAL A 427 5.19 -2.36 -38.60
N GLU A 428 4.65 -3.58 -38.50
CA GLU A 428 3.25 -3.89 -38.89
C GLU A 428 2.27 -3.18 -37.95
N ALA A 429 2.52 -3.20 -36.65
CA ALA A 429 1.69 -2.50 -35.67
C ALA A 429 1.79 -0.97 -35.82
N VAL A 430 2.96 -0.46 -36.19
CA VAL A 430 3.10 0.96 -36.54
C VAL A 430 2.32 1.28 -37.81
N ALA A 431 2.29 0.38 -38.82
CA ALA A 431 1.51 0.58 -40.03
C ALA A 431 -0.01 0.64 -39.79
N GLU A 432 -0.50 -0.08 -38.77
CA GLU A 432 -1.91 0.05 -38.33
C GLU A 432 -2.22 1.46 -37.78
N LEU A 433 -1.23 2.16 -37.18
CA LEU A 433 -1.40 3.46 -36.56
C LEU A 433 -1.24 4.64 -37.53
N VAL A 434 -0.31 4.51 -38.49
CA VAL A 434 0.14 5.67 -39.32
C VAL A 434 0.07 5.40 -40.82
N GLY A 435 -0.44 4.25 -41.23
CA GLY A 435 -0.46 3.81 -42.62
C GLY A 435 0.85 3.14 -43.08
N PRO A 436 0.76 2.28 -44.11
CA PRO A 436 1.91 1.45 -44.52
C PRO A 436 3.06 2.27 -45.16
N GLU A 437 2.75 3.41 -45.79
CA GLU A 437 3.76 4.23 -46.53
C GLU A 437 4.80 4.86 -45.58
N SER A 438 4.35 5.34 -44.43
CA SER A 438 5.17 6.05 -43.44
C SER A 438 5.73 5.15 -42.34
N ALA A 439 5.20 3.92 -42.18
CA ALA A 439 5.44 3.04 -41.03
C ALA A 439 6.92 2.73 -40.81
N ALA A 440 7.66 2.34 -41.87
CA ALA A 440 9.05 1.96 -41.75
C ALA A 440 9.97 3.13 -41.35
N VAL A 441 9.68 4.35 -41.79
CA VAL A 441 10.42 5.55 -41.46
C VAL A 441 10.15 5.96 -40.03
N ILE A 442 8.88 5.99 -39.65
CA ILE A 442 8.45 6.35 -38.30
C ILE A 442 8.94 5.31 -37.29
N HIS A 443 8.84 4.01 -37.59
CA HIS A 443 9.36 2.95 -36.74
C HIS A 443 10.86 3.10 -36.46
N ARG A 444 11.66 3.34 -37.49
CA ARG A 444 13.10 3.50 -37.35
C ARG A 444 13.48 4.68 -36.45
N ARG A 445 12.75 5.80 -36.54
CA ARG A 445 12.98 7.00 -35.72
C ARG A 445 12.41 6.92 -34.31
N SER A 446 11.27 6.28 -34.14
CA SER A 446 10.60 6.11 -32.85
C SER A 446 11.10 4.91 -32.04
N GLY A 447 11.86 3.99 -32.66
CA GLY A 447 12.15 2.68 -32.05
C GLY A 447 10.88 1.84 -31.80
N GLY A 448 9.77 2.15 -32.50
CA GLY A 448 8.46 1.53 -32.24
C GLY A 448 7.76 2.02 -30.97
N ASN A 449 8.29 3.02 -30.29
CA ASN A 449 7.62 3.55 -29.08
C ASN A 449 6.30 4.23 -29.48
N PRO A 450 5.14 3.75 -28.93
CA PRO A 450 3.80 4.21 -29.35
C PRO A 450 3.58 5.72 -29.23
N PHE A 451 4.12 6.32 -28.18
CA PHE A 451 4.04 7.76 -27.96
C PHE A 451 4.77 8.51 -29.07
N PHE A 452 6.00 8.11 -29.36
CA PHE A 452 6.81 8.73 -30.40
C PHE A 452 6.27 8.47 -31.80
N VAL A 453 5.68 7.30 -32.06
CA VAL A 453 4.98 7.00 -33.31
C VAL A 453 3.85 8.00 -33.55
N LYS A 454 3.00 8.25 -32.54
CA LYS A 454 1.87 9.20 -32.66
C LYS A 454 2.36 10.65 -32.84
N GLU A 455 3.41 11.05 -32.13
CA GLU A 455 3.95 12.42 -32.22
C GLU A 455 4.63 12.67 -33.57
N LEU A 456 5.39 11.69 -34.09
CA LEU A 456 6.00 11.79 -35.41
C LEU A 456 4.96 11.78 -36.53
N ALA A 457 3.88 10.99 -36.40
CA ALA A 457 2.78 11.00 -37.37
C ALA A 457 2.11 12.37 -37.46
N ARG A 458 1.78 12.98 -36.30
CA ARG A 458 1.19 14.33 -36.24
C ARG A 458 2.12 15.41 -36.84
N ALA A 459 3.44 15.26 -36.68
CA ALA A 459 4.39 16.19 -37.25
C ALA A 459 4.49 16.08 -38.80
N LEU A 460 4.37 14.86 -39.33
CA LEU A 460 4.32 14.64 -40.79
C LEU A 460 3.09 15.28 -41.45
N ASP A 461 1.93 15.24 -40.76
CA ASP A 461 0.71 15.84 -41.27
C ASP A 461 0.76 17.38 -41.28
N ALA A 462 1.60 18.00 -40.43
CA ALA A 462 1.67 19.45 -40.28
C ALA A 462 2.75 20.16 -41.19
N GLU A 463 3.95 19.59 -41.39
CA GLU A 463 5.09 20.29 -41.94
C GLU A 463 5.90 19.53 -43.00
N GLY A 464 5.63 18.28 -43.28
CA GLY A 464 6.30 17.50 -44.36
C GLY A 464 7.76 17.07 -44.08
N ASP A 465 8.46 17.67 -43.11
CA ASP A 465 9.85 17.34 -42.75
C ASP A 465 9.97 16.92 -41.28
N LEU A 466 10.63 15.79 -40.98
CA LEU A 466 10.74 15.21 -39.68
C LEU A 466 11.99 15.71 -38.93
N PRO A 467 11.84 16.30 -37.71
CA PRO A 467 12.99 16.68 -36.88
C PRO A 467 13.84 15.47 -36.43
N ASP A 468 15.14 15.72 -36.17
CA ASP A 468 16.10 14.67 -35.84
C ASP A 468 15.90 14.04 -34.44
N GLY A 469 15.14 14.71 -33.53
CA GLY A 469 14.89 14.25 -32.17
C GLY A 469 13.44 14.35 -31.76
N VAL A 470 12.94 13.36 -31.04
CA VAL A 470 11.56 13.30 -30.61
C VAL A 470 11.19 14.37 -29.58
N ARG A 471 12.12 14.74 -28.69
CA ARG A 471 11.95 15.87 -27.76
C ARG A 471 11.79 17.20 -28.52
N ASP A 472 12.47 17.35 -29.62
CA ASP A 472 12.39 18.55 -30.44
C ASP A 472 11.03 18.67 -31.15
N VAL A 473 10.40 17.55 -31.51
CA VAL A 473 9.01 17.54 -32.04
C VAL A 473 8.03 18.13 -31.02
N VAL A 474 8.09 17.66 -29.76
CA VAL A 474 7.22 18.17 -28.69
C VAL A 474 7.52 19.65 -28.43
N ARG A 475 8.79 20.06 -28.37
CA ARG A 475 9.22 21.45 -28.22
C ARG A 475 8.73 22.36 -29.31
N ASN A 476 8.90 21.94 -30.57
CA ASN A 476 8.44 22.72 -31.75
C ASN A 476 6.93 22.90 -31.73
N ARG A 477 6.18 21.85 -31.38
CA ARG A 477 4.73 21.94 -31.23
C ARG A 477 4.31 22.88 -30.09
N ILE A 478 5.00 22.84 -28.95
CA ILE A 478 4.79 23.78 -27.83
C ILE A 478 5.11 25.21 -28.28
N ALA A 479 6.21 25.41 -29.01
CA ALA A 479 6.64 26.71 -29.51
C ALA A 479 5.62 27.33 -30.48
N ALA A 480 4.87 26.51 -31.21
CA ALA A 480 3.82 26.97 -32.15
C ALA A 480 2.54 27.45 -31.44
N LEU A 481 2.37 27.17 -30.14
CA LEU A 481 1.20 27.62 -29.39
C LEU A 481 1.28 29.13 -29.07
N PRO A 482 0.14 29.81 -28.90
CA PRO A 482 0.10 31.19 -28.38
C PRO A 482 0.82 31.33 -27.05
N ASP A 483 1.46 32.47 -26.79
CA ASP A 483 2.23 32.71 -25.57
C ASP A 483 1.42 32.52 -24.29
N GLN A 484 0.15 32.88 -24.31
CA GLN A 484 -0.80 32.71 -23.19
C GLN A 484 -1.01 31.21 -22.88
N VAL A 485 -1.22 30.40 -23.92
CA VAL A 485 -1.39 28.94 -23.77
C VAL A 485 -0.10 28.28 -23.25
N ARG A 486 1.07 28.67 -23.76
CA ARG A 486 2.36 28.18 -23.24
C ARG A 486 2.56 28.52 -21.76
N THR A 487 2.16 29.73 -21.35
CA THR A 487 2.26 30.16 -19.96
C THR A 487 1.37 29.30 -19.06
N VAL A 488 0.13 29.03 -19.49
CA VAL A 488 -0.81 28.18 -18.76
C VAL A 488 -0.33 26.74 -18.72
N LEU A 489 0.19 26.20 -19.82
CA LEU A 489 0.82 24.87 -19.84
C LEU A 489 2.00 24.78 -18.90
N GLY A 490 2.85 25.80 -18.82
CA GLY A 490 3.95 25.87 -17.86
C GLY A 490 3.46 25.81 -16.41
N LYS A 491 2.40 26.52 -16.07
CA LYS A 491 1.78 26.46 -14.74
C LYS A 491 1.11 25.13 -14.47
N ALA A 492 0.44 24.55 -15.47
CA ALA A 492 -0.13 23.22 -15.40
C ALA A 492 0.93 22.13 -15.16
N ALA A 493 2.10 22.21 -15.83
CA ALA A 493 3.22 21.28 -15.66
C ALA A 493 3.80 21.32 -14.24
N VAL A 494 3.80 22.49 -13.60
CA VAL A 494 4.21 22.67 -12.20
C VAL A 494 3.20 22.09 -11.22
N ILE A 495 1.90 22.10 -11.52
CA ILE A 495 0.86 21.47 -10.69
C ILE A 495 1.03 19.95 -10.69
N GLY A 496 1.31 19.36 -11.84
CA GLY A 496 1.51 17.91 -11.96
C GLY A 496 0.82 17.31 -13.19
N ALA A 497 0.68 15.98 -13.19
CA ALA A 497 0.02 15.26 -14.28
C ALA A 497 -1.49 15.57 -14.33
N ASP A 498 -2.13 15.62 -13.16
CA ASP A 498 -3.54 16.00 -12.97
C ASP A 498 -3.63 17.49 -12.60
N VAL A 499 -4.36 18.25 -13.39
CA VAL A 499 -4.42 19.70 -13.33
C VAL A 499 -5.81 20.14 -12.89
N ASP A 500 -5.92 20.74 -11.70
CA ASP A 500 -7.17 21.35 -11.23
C ASP A 500 -7.27 22.80 -11.73
N LEU A 501 -8.33 23.09 -12.50
CA LEU A 501 -8.65 24.44 -12.97
C LEU A 501 -8.67 25.45 -11.82
N GLY A 502 -9.08 25.03 -10.62
CA GLY A 502 -9.11 25.89 -9.45
C GLY A 502 -7.75 26.50 -9.07
N LEU A 503 -6.64 25.82 -9.38
CA LEU A 503 -5.29 26.30 -9.08
C LEU A 503 -4.71 27.20 -10.17
N LEU A 504 -5.30 27.16 -11.37
CA LEU A 504 -4.84 27.95 -12.52
C LEU A 504 -5.48 29.35 -12.60
N GLY A 505 -6.70 29.50 -12.08
CA GLY A 505 -7.49 30.72 -12.20
C GLY A 505 -8.48 30.68 -13.37
N ASN A 506 -8.76 31.83 -13.99
CA ASN A 506 -9.68 31.93 -15.10
C ASN A 506 -8.93 31.81 -16.44
N VAL A 507 -8.61 30.56 -16.84
CA VAL A 507 -7.79 30.24 -18.02
C VAL A 507 -8.43 29.10 -18.85
N LEU A 508 -9.75 29.06 -18.91
CA LEU A 508 -10.47 27.97 -19.56
C LEU A 508 -10.20 27.93 -21.06
N ASP A 509 -10.21 29.09 -21.73
CA ASP A 509 -10.00 29.17 -23.17
C ASP A 509 -8.61 28.68 -23.59
N GLU A 510 -7.58 28.96 -22.76
CA GLU A 510 -6.20 28.50 -22.97
C GLU A 510 -6.09 26.99 -22.78
N LEU A 511 -6.80 26.46 -21.76
CA LEU A 511 -6.83 25.01 -21.53
C LEU A 511 -7.57 24.26 -22.63
N GLU A 512 -8.70 24.78 -23.12
CA GLU A 512 -9.40 24.22 -24.26
C GLU A 512 -8.53 24.23 -25.52
N THR A 513 -7.78 25.30 -25.75
CA THR A 513 -6.78 25.36 -26.84
C THR A 513 -5.70 24.31 -26.68
N ALA A 514 -5.20 24.09 -25.45
CA ALA A 514 -4.23 23.06 -25.17
C ALA A 514 -4.80 21.64 -25.34
N VAL A 515 -6.09 21.42 -25.04
CA VAL A 515 -6.80 20.17 -25.29
C VAL A 515 -6.95 19.93 -26.80
N GLN A 516 -7.38 20.93 -27.58
CA GLN A 516 -7.48 20.84 -29.04
C GLN A 516 -6.13 20.54 -29.70
N ALA A 517 -5.05 21.13 -29.19
CA ALA A 517 -3.71 20.85 -29.63
C ALA A 517 -3.16 19.47 -29.16
N GLY A 518 -3.92 18.72 -28.33
CA GLY A 518 -3.59 17.38 -27.87
C GLY A 518 -2.50 17.33 -26.80
N PHE A 519 -2.26 18.41 -26.07
CA PHE A 519 -1.33 18.45 -24.92
C PHE A 519 -2.00 18.09 -23.60
N LEU A 520 -3.28 18.39 -23.47
CA LEU A 520 -4.13 18.06 -22.33
C LEU A 520 -5.32 17.23 -22.77
N THR A 521 -5.96 16.55 -21.83
CA THR A 521 -7.25 15.87 -21.94
C THR A 521 -8.12 16.30 -20.78
N GLU A 522 -9.42 16.43 -21.00
CA GLU A 522 -10.38 16.65 -19.91
C GLU A 522 -10.59 15.35 -19.13
N SER A 523 -10.44 15.40 -17.81
CA SER A 523 -10.69 14.27 -16.89
C SER A 523 -11.90 14.50 -15.99
N GLY A 524 -12.58 15.68 -16.12
CA GLY A 524 -13.78 16.07 -15.37
C GLY A 524 -14.13 17.53 -15.57
N PRO A 525 -15.26 18.03 -15.06
CA PRO A 525 -15.76 19.39 -15.32
C PRO A 525 -14.80 20.52 -14.91
N ARG A 526 -13.81 20.24 -14.09
CA ARG A 526 -12.79 21.20 -13.61
C ARG A 526 -11.42 20.56 -13.54
N ALA A 527 -11.22 19.41 -14.15
CA ALA A 527 -9.99 18.63 -14.07
C ALA A 527 -9.48 18.33 -15.48
N PHE A 528 -8.21 18.60 -15.67
CA PHE A 528 -7.47 18.30 -16.89
C PHE A 528 -6.31 17.38 -16.55
N ARG A 529 -5.82 16.67 -17.54
CA ARG A 529 -4.65 15.80 -17.40
C ARG A 529 -3.74 16.00 -18.59
N PHE A 530 -2.43 16.00 -18.38
CA PHE A 530 -1.50 15.93 -19.51
C PHE A 530 -1.73 14.64 -20.31
N ALA A 531 -1.86 14.79 -21.63
CA ALA A 531 -2.07 13.66 -22.55
C ALA A 531 -0.96 12.59 -22.41
N HIS A 532 0.23 13.01 -22.01
CA HIS A 532 1.35 12.12 -21.72
C HIS A 532 2.35 12.76 -20.73
N ALA A 533 2.95 11.95 -19.83
CA ALA A 533 3.93 12.44 -18.86
C ALA A 533 5.15 13.11 -19.54
N LEU A 534 5.65 12.56 -20.67
CA LEU A 534 6.76 13.15 -21.41
C LEU A 534 6.46 14.55 -21.97
N VAL A 535 5.18 14.87 -22.24
CA VAL A 535 4.78 16.22 -22.64
C VAL A 535 4.91 17.18 -21.47
N ARG A 536 4.40 16.76 -20.28
CA ARG A 536 4.55 17.53 -19.05
C ARG A 536 6.02 17.78 -18.72
N ASP A 537 6.84 16.73 -18.79
CA ASP A 537 8.26 16.79 -18.49
C ASP A 537 8.97 17.75 -19.45
N ALA A 538 8.67 17.70 -20.75
CA ALA A 538 9.23 18.63 -21.72
C ALA A 538 8.84 20.08 -21.42
N VAL A 539 7.56 20.35 -21.09
CA VAL A 539 7.09 21.69 -20.69
C VAL A 539 7.81 22.17 -19.42
N TYR A 540 7.90 21.28 -18.41
CA TYR A 540 8.54 21.61 -17.14
C TYR A 540 10.03 21.87 -17.27
N ASP A 541 10.74 21.03 -18.07
CA ASP A 541 12.18 21.15 -18.27
C ASP A 541 12.58 22.40 -19.06
N ASP A 542 11.72 22.88 -19.95
CA ASP A 542 11.94 24.11 -20.71
C ASP A 542 11.76 25.40 -19.87
N LEU A 543 11.15 25.30 -18.68
CA LEU A 543 11.05 26.42 -17.74
C LEU A 543 12.42 26.72 -17.11
N SER A 544 12.85 27.97 -17.11
CA SER A 544 14.02 28.38 -16.34
C SER A 544 13.82 28.15 -14.84
N LEU A 545 14.89 27.95 -14.08
CA LEU A 545 14.84 27.76 -12.63
C LEU A 545 14.06 28.89 -11.93
N ALA A 546 14.28 30.14 -12.32
CA ALA A 546 13.56 31.28 -11.76
C ALA A 546 12.06 31.24 -12.08
N ARG A 547 11.69 30.80 -13.29
CA ARG A 547 10.29 30.67 -13.70
C ARG A 547 9.62 29.51 -12.97
N ARG A 548 10.29 28.38 -12.81
CA ARG A 548 9.79 27.25 -11.98
C ARG A 548 9.51 27.71 -10.55
N ALA A 549 10.48 28.38 -9.92
CA ALA A 549 10.32 28.85 -8.55
C ALA A 549 9.12 29.82 -8.41
N GLN A 550 8.97 30.74 -9.36
CA GLN A 550 7.82 31.67 -9.39
C GLN A 550 6.50 30.90 -9.52
N LEU A 551 6.40 29.98 -10.46
CA LEU A 551 5.17 29.21 -10.67
C LEU A 551 4.84 28.30 -9.48
N HIS A 552 5.84 27.66 -8.87
CA HIS A 552 5.63 26.90 -7.63
C HIS A 552 5.10 27.79 -6.51
N ARG A 553 5.59 29.02 -6.37
CA ARG A 553 5.05 29.99 -5.39
C ARG A 553 3.59 30.32 -5.66
N GLU A 554 3.23 30.64 -6.90
CA GLU A 554 1.86 30.95 -7.30
C GLU A 554 0.90 29.78 -7.03
N VAL A 555 1.32 28.56 -7.35
CA VAL A 555 0.55 27.33 -7.09
C VAL A 555 0.43 27.09 -5.58
N GLY A 556 1.51 27.27 -4.81
CA GLY A 556 1.52 27.17 -3.36
C GLY A 556 0.54 28.17 -2.70
N GLU A 557 0.48 29.40 -3.19
CA GLU A 557 -0.46 30.42 -2.70
C GLU A 557 -1.92 30.09 -3.04
N ALA A 558 -2.17 29.57 -4.24
CA ALA A 558 -3.49 29.11 -4.63
C ALA A 558 -3.95 27.92 -3.77
N LEU A 559 -3.04 26.96 -3.49
CA LEU A 559 -3.28 25.84 -2.59
C LEU A 559 -3.54 26.30 -1.17
N ALA A 560 -2.73 27.19 -0.61
CA ALA A 560 -2.88 27.70 0.75
C ALA A 560 -4.25 28.39 0.96
N SER A 561 -4.74 29.08 -0.06
CA SER A 561 -6.05 29.72 -0.03
C SER A 561 -7.22 28.73 -0.13
N ARG A 562 -7.09 27.66 -0.93
CA ARG A 562 -8.22 26.78 -1.29
C ARG A 562 -8.21 25.44 -0.56
N ARG A 563 -7.02 24.92 -0.23
CA ARG A 563 -6.79 23.59 0.36
C ARG A 563 -5.71 23.64 1.44
N PRO A 564 -5.89 24.43 2.51
CA PRO A 564 -4.86 24.59 3.55
C PRO A 564 -4.54 23.30 4.32
N SER A 565 -5.39 22.28 4.21
CA SER A 565 -5.16 20.97 4.83
C SER A 565 -4.19 20.07 4.06
N GLU A 566 -3.86 20.41 2.82
CA GLU A 566 -2.92 19.63 1.99
C GLU A 566 -1.46 20.04 2.27
N ILE A 567 -1.04 19.86 3.53
CA ILE A 567 0.23 20.34 4.07
C ILE A 567 1.44 19.81 3.28
N SER A 568 1.41 18.56 2.82
CA SER A 568 2.52 17.96 2.07
C SER A 568 2.69 18.57 0.68
N LEU A 569 1.59 18.92 -0.01
CA LEU A 569 1.64 19.64 -1.28
C LEU A 569 2.11 21.09 -1.10
N LEU A 570 1.64 21.75 -0.03
CA LEU A 570 2.11 23.09 0.33
C LEU A 570 3.62 23.10 0.60
N ALA A 571 4.12 22.11 1.36
CA ALA A 571 5.54 21.91 1.58
C ALA A 571 6.31 21.78 0.26
N HIS A 572 5.85 20.89 -0.63
CA HIS A 572 6.46 20.65 -1.92
C HIS A 572 6.60 21.93 -2.75
N HIS A 573 5.49 22.65 -2.94
CA HIS A 573 5.52 23.83 -3.80
C HIS A 573 6.32 24.99 -3.18
N PHE A 574 6.20 25.28 -1.90
CA PHE A 574 6.96 26.36 -1.28
C PHE A 574 8.45 26.05 -1.16
N LEU A 575 8.85 24.79 -0.92
CA LEU A 575 10.26 24.38 -0.96
C LEU A 575 10.87 24.59 -2.36
N LEU A 576 10.18 24.15 -3.42
CA LEU A 576 10.65 24.36 -4.79
C LEU A 576 10.61 25.83 -5.24
N ALA A 577 9.79 26.63 -4.60
CA ALA A 577 9.78 28.07 -4.78
C ALA A 577 10.95 28.79 -4.06
N GLY A 578 11.68 28.11 -3.17
CA GLY A 578 12.64 28.74 -2.27
C GLY A 578 11.97 29.75 -1.34
N ASP A 579 10.74 29.47 -0.89
CA ASP A 579 9.94 30.35 -0.03
C ASP A 579 10.06 29.89 1.44
N ASP A 580 10.31 30.81 2.36
CA ASP A 580 10.53 30.52 3.78
C ASP A 580 9.38 29.73 4.43
N ARG A 581 8.15 29.89 3.93
CA ARG A 581 6.98 29.12 4.36
C ARG A 581 7.14 27.62 4.14
N GLY A 582 7.95 27.22 3.13
CA GLY A 582 8.21 25.82 2.79
C GLY A 582 8.77 25.02 3.94
N THR A 583 9.68 25.61 4.72
CA THR A 583 10.27 24.97 5.91
C THR A 583 9.21 24.63 6.96
N GLY A 584 8.31 25.59 7.28
CA GLY A 584 7.25 25.36 8.27
C GLY A 584 6.24 24.29 7.83
N TYR A 585 5.85 24.29 6.56
CA TYR A 585 4.98 23.27 6.01
C TYR A 585 5.67 21.88 5.94
N ALA A 586 6.96 21.84 5.62
CA ALA A 586 7.72 20.59 5.61
C ALA A 586 7.85 20.01 7.02
N GLN A 587 8.07 20.82 8.05
CA GLN A 587 8.06 20.38 9.45
C GLN A 587 6.69 19.81 9.85
N ALA A 588 5.61 20.54 9.57
CA ALA A 588 4.27 20.08 9.88
C ALA A 588 3.89 18.78 9.13
N ALA A 589 4.33 18.66 7.88
CA ALA A 589 4.14 17.44 7.08
C ALA A 589 4.96 16.27 7.64
N ALA A 590 6.21 16.51 8.07
CA ALA A 590 7.06 15.52 8.70
C ALA A 590 6.49 15.01 10.02
N GLU A 591 6.01 15.92 10.87
CA GLU A 591 5.32 15.55 12.12
C GLU A 591 4.05 14.74 11.86
N ARG A 592 3.31 15.08 10.81
CA ARG A 592 2.15 14.28 10.40
C ARG A 592 2.57 12.90 9.93
N ALA A 593 3.63 12.80 9.11
CA ALA A 593 4.17 11.52 8.65
C ALA A 593 4.68 10.67 9.82
N GLU A 594 5.31 11.25 10.86
CA GLU A 594 5.66 10.54 12.09
C GLU A 594 4.42 10.00 12.80
N ARG A 595 3.37 10.81 12.98
CA ARG A 595 2.10 10.37 13.57
C ARG A 595 1.41 9.27 12.74
N ASP A 596 1.60 9.32 11.42
CA ASP A 596 1.08 8.34 10.48
C ASP A 596 1.98 7.10 10.33
N PHE A 597 2.99 6.97 11.18
CA PHE A 597 3.97 5.87 11.19
C PHE A 597 4.67 5.64 9.84
N ALA A 598 5.00 6.72 9.15
CA ALA A 598 5.73 6.73 7.87
C ALA A 598 7.13 7.36 8.06
N PRO A 599 8.09 6.67 8.72
CA PRO A 599 9.34 7.27 9.15
C PRO A 599 10.24 7.69 7.98
N HIS A 600 10.22 6.99 6.85
CA HIS A 600 11.02 7.34 5.68
C HIS A 600 10.54 8.63 5.02
N GLU A 601 9.25 8.80 4.88
CA GLU A 601 8.66 10.05 4.38
C GLU A 601 8.90 11.21 5.37
N ALA A 602 8.76 10.96 6.67
CA ALA A 602 9.07 11.93 7.70
C ALA A 602 10.54 12.36 7.62
N LEU A 603 11.48 11.40 7.49
CA LEU A 603 12.91 11.69 7.34
C LEU A 603 13.18 12.56 6.12
N ARG A 604 12.60 12.23 4.98
CA ARG A 604 12.72 13.01 3.74
C ARG A 604 12.25 14.45 3.92
N LEU A 605 11.09 14.64 4.56
CA LEU A 605 10.52 15.98 4.82
C LEU A 605 11.35 16.77 5.83
N TRP A 606 11.86 16.14 6.89
CA TRP A 606 12.78 16.78 7.83
C TRP A 606 14.10 17.18 7.17
N GLN A 607 14.63 16.35 6.28
CA GLN A 607 15.84 16.68 5.49
C GLN A 607 15.59 17.85 4.55
N ALA A 608 14.43 17.89 3.89
CA ALA A 608 14.05 19.00 3.03
C ALA A 608 13.90 20.32 3.82
N ALA A 609 13.33 20.25 5.02
CA ALA A 609 13.25 21.42 5.92
C ALA A 609 14.65 21.87 6.35
N LEU A 610 15.58 20.94 6.64
CA LEU A 610 16.95 21.27 7.02
C LEU A 610 17.73 21.94 5.89
N ALA A 611 17.46 21.58 4.64
CA ALA A 611 18.17 22.09 3.48
C ALA A 611 17.89 23.59 3.23
N GLN A 612 16.72 24.10 3.64
CA GLN A 612 16.29 25.46 3.33
C GLN A 612 16.04 26.34 4.58
N GLY A 613 15.86 25.72 5.76
CA GLY A 613 15.51 26.44 6.97
C GLY A 613 16.64 26.54 8.00
N PRO A 614 16.45 27.32 9.05
CA PRO A 614 17.38 27.38 10.16
C PRO A 614 17.39 26.07 10.94
N ARG A 615 18.54 25.72 11.50
CA ARG A 615 18.63 24.58 12.42
C ARG A 615 17.95 24.91 13.73
N THR A 616 16.88 24.23 14.04
CA THR A 616 16.17 24.34 15.32
C THR A 616 16.22 23.01 16.07
N VAL A 617 16.00 23.08 17.39
CA VAL A 617 15.97 21.87 18.24
C VAL A 617 14.89 20.90 17.76
N GLU A 618 13.70 21.42 17.41
CA GLU A 618 12.57 20.63 16.91
C GLU A 618 12.92 19.87 15.63
N LEU A 619 13.53 20.55 14.66
CA LEU A 619 13.96 19.97 13.38
C LEU A 619 15.03 18.90 13.59
N LEU A 620 16.05 19.17 14.39
CA LEU A 620 17.12 18.21 14.68
C LEU A 620 16.59 16.99 15.44
N MET A 621 15.63 17.18 16.35
CA MET A 621 15.00 16.08 17.07
C MET A 621 14.11 15.22 16.17
N GLY A 622 13.37 15.82 15.24
CA GLY A 622 12.65 15.10 14.20
C GLY A 622 13.58 14.24 13.36
N LEU A 623 14.71 14.81 12.91
CA LEU A 623 15.76 14.09 12.18
C LEU A 623 16.38 12.97 13.02
N ALA A 624 16.64 13.21 14.31
CA ALA A 624 17.21 12.20 15.21
C ALA A 624 16.26 10.99 15.37
N ARG A 625 14.98 11.24 15.67
CA ARG A 625 13.97 10.17 15.81
C ARG A 625 13.79 9.38 14.52
N THR A 626 13.57 10.07 13.42
CA THR A 626 13.30 9.41 12.13
C THR A 626 14.52 8.67 11.59
N SER A 627 15.75 9.21 11.79
CA SER A 627 16.99 8.51 11.46
C SER A 627 17.17 7.24 12.29
N ALA A 628 16.78 7.27 13.57
CA ALA A 628 16.86 6.10 14.45
C ALA A 628 15.88 4.99 13.97
N PHE A 629 14.64 5.35 13.67
CA PHE A 629 13.64 4.40 13.16
C PHE A 629 13.99 3.82 11.79
N THR A 630 14.68 4.57 10.93
CA THR A 630 15.14 4.10 9.61
C THR A 630 16.50 3.39 9.66
N GLY A 631 17.05 3.14 10.85
CA GLY A 631 18.30 2.39 11.04
C GLY A 631 19.59 3.21 10.93
N SER A 632 19.50 4.53 10.67
CA SER A 632 20.68 5.42 10.57
C SER A 632 21.10 5.95 11.94
N LEU A 633 21.51 5.05 12.86
CA LEU A 633 21.78 5.38 14.25
C LEU A 633 22.91 6.40 14.44
N ALA A 634 23.97 6.36 13.63
CA ALA A 634 25.03 7.35 13.67
C ALA A 634 24.54 8.77 13.32
N ALA A 635 23.66 8.89 12.32
CA ALA A 635 23.03 10.17 11.98
C ALA A 635 22.12 10.65 13.12
N ALA A 636 21.32 9.77 13.69
CA ALA A 636 20.44 10.08 14.81
C ALA A 636 21.23 10.65 16.01
N ARG A 637 22.35 10.06 16.35
CA ARG A 637 23.23 10.55 17.43
C ARG A 637 23.83 11.92 17.13
N ARG A 638 24.28 12.17 15.91
CA ARG A 638 24.80 13.48 15.50
C ARG A 638 23.74 14.57 15.60
N TYR A 639 22.53 14.33 15.07
CA TYR A 639 21.44 15.30 15.16
C TYR A 639 21.04 15.58 16.61
N ARG A 640 21.00 14.55 17.45
CA ARG A 640 20.74 14.70 18.89
C ARG A 640 21.81 15.55 19.58
N ALA A 641 23.08 15.33 19.25
CA ALA A 641 24.18 16.13 19.78
C ALA A 641 24.08 17.61 19.38
N GLU A 642 23.80 17.87 18.11
CA GLU A 642 23.57 19.23 17.61
C GLU A 642 22.35 19.88 18.27
N ALA A 643 21.27 19.12 18.48
CA ALA A 643 20.09 19.63 19.20
C ALA A 643 20.42 19.97 20.66
N LEU A 644 21.28 19.19 21.31
CA LEU A 644 21.73 19.43 22.66
C LEU A 644 22.58 20.73 22.75
N ASP A 645 23.42 20.98 21.73
CA ASP A 645 24.18 22.23 21.62
C ASP A 645 23.27 23.46 21.49
N LEU A 646 22.25 23.34 20.66
CA LEU A 646 21.28 24.43 20.47
C LEU A 646 20.38 24.64 21.68
N ALA A 647 20.11 23.59 22.46
CA ALA A 647 19.32 23.71 23.69
C ALA A 647 20.06 24.53 24.75
N GLY A 648 21.38 24.53 24.76
CA GLY A 648 22.20 25.34 25.65
C GLY A 648 21.82 25.16 27.13
N ASP A 649 21.50 26.26 27.80
CA ASP A 649 21.11 26.25 29.22
C ASP A 649 19.59 26.06 29.44
N ASP A 650 18.79 25.90 28.38
CA ASP A 650 17.36 25.62 28.51
C ASP A 650 17.10 24.18 28.98
N THR A 651 16.77 24.06 30.27
CA THR A 651 16.54 22.76 30.90
C THR A 651 15.36 22.00 30.29
N ALA A 652 14.29 22.69 29.85
CA ALA A 652 13.12 22.06 29.26
C ALA A 652 13.44 21.49 27.89
N LEU A 653 14.16 22.23 27.05
CA LEU A 653 14.65 21.73 25.76
C LEU A 653 15.66 20.59 25.96
N THR A 654 16.59 20.71 26.90
CA THR A 654 17.55 19.65 27.23
C THR A 654 16.86 18.35 27.65
N ILE A 655 15.86 18.40 28.51
CA ILE A 655 15.04 17.22 28.87
C ILE A 655 14.41 16.63 27.61
N ARG A 656 13.76 17.42 26.77
CA ARG A 656 13.13 16.94 25.54
C ARG A 656 14.13 16.23 24.62
N VAL A 657 15.31 16.79 24.43
CA VAL A 657 16.39 16.19 23.62
C VAL A 657 16.86 14.88 24.21
N LEU A 658 17.06 14.80 25.50
CA LEU A 658 17.62 13.63 26.18
C LEU A 658 16.61 12.49 26.36
N THR A 659 15.31 12.79 26.45
CA THR A 659 14.27 11.80 26.72
C THR A 659 13.48 11.36 25.47
N ALA A 660 13.71 11.95 24.31
CA ALA A 660 12.97 11.65 23.08
C ALA A 660 13.54 10.45 22.28
N PHE A 661 14.55 9.76 22.80
CA PHE A 661 15.28 8.72 22.10
C PHE A 661 15.08 7.36 22.77
N ASP A 662 13.99 6.68 22.43
CA ASP A 662 13.60 5.38 23.01
C ASP A 662 13.91 4.17 22.10
N VAL A 663 14.86 4.31 21.17
CA VAL A 663 15.23 3.17 20.31
C VAL A 663 16.04 2.17 21.10
N PRO A 664 15.65 0.89 21.14
CA PRO A 664 16.42 -0.16 21.80
C PRO A 664 17.85 -0.21 21.27
N GLY A 665 18.82 -0.06 22.15
CA GLY A 665 20.24 -0.10 21.84
C GLY A 665 20.70 -1.52 21.58
N ILE A 666 20.40 -2.08 20.41
CA ILE A 666 20.96 -3.36 20.00
C ILE A 666 22.28 -3.08 19.29
N TRP A 667 23.39 -3.53 19.83
CA TRP A 667 24.70 -3.64 19.17
C TRP A 667 25.31 -2.38 18.53
N THR A 668 24.89 -1.21 18.89
CA THR A 668 25.60 -0.02 18.44
C THR A 668 26.85 0.15 19.29
N GLU A 669 28.01 -0.08 18.69
CA GLU A 669 29.26 0.43 19.29
C GLU A 669 29.14 1.95 19.41
N ASN A 670 29.67 2.46 20.49
CA ASN A 670 29.76 3.88 20.69
C ASN A 670 31.06 4.35 20.00
N ASP A 671 30.95 4.70 18.71
CA ASP A 671 32.10 5.11 17.89
C ASP A 671 32.71 6.45 18.35
N ASP A 672 31.94 7.23 19.13
CA ASP A 672 32.38 8.52 19.67
C ASP A 672 32.18 8.56 21.19
N PRO A 673 33.23 8.12 21.97
CA PRO A 673 33.19 8.16 23.43
C PRO A 673 33.13 9.59 23.98
N VAL A 674 33.63 10.60 23.26
CA VAL A 674 33.57 12.00 23.71
C VAL A 674 32.10 12.48 23.64
N LEU A 675 31.40 12.20 22.56
CA LEU A 675 29.99 12.50 22.44
C LEU A 675 29.14 11.78 23.47
N ALA A 676 29.40 10.49 23.71
CA ALA A 676 28.69 9.70 24.71
C ALA A 676 28.81 10.31 26.14
N ARG A 677 30.00 10.63 26.55
CA ARG A 677 30.25 11.30 27.85
C ARG A 677 29.53 12.63 27.92
N ARG A 678 29.60 13.42 26.87
CA ARG A 678 28.93 14.72 26.78
C ARG A 678 27.41 14.61 26.96
N ILE A 679 26.77 13.63 26.30
CA ILE A 679 25.34 13.35 26.48
C ILE A 679 25.04 12.88 27.91
N ALA A 680 25.83 11.97 28.46
CA ALA A 680 25.68 11.49 29.83
C ALA A 680 25.83 12.63 30.86
N ASP A 681 26.83 13.49 30.69
CA ASP A 681 27.06 14.64 31.56
C ASP A 681 25.94 15.65 31.48
N ALA A 682 25.36 15.87 30.29
CA ALA A 682 24.20 16.72 30.13
C ALA A 682 22.98 16.13 30.85
N ALA A 683 22.74 14.81 30.73
CA ALA A 683 21.65 14.14 31.44
C ALA A 683 21.80 14.20 32.97
N GLU A 684 23.02 14.12 33.49
CA GLU A 684 23.31 14.19 34.93
C GLU A 684 23.09 15.59 35.51
N ARG A 685 23.39 16.64 34.73
CA ARG A 685 23.14 18.04 35.15
C ARG A 685 21.64 18.40 35.23
N VAL A 686 20.76 17.62 34.64
CA VAL A 686 19.30 17.88 34.70
C VAL A 686 18.77 17.48 36.08
N HIS A 687 18.30 18.45 36.83
CA HIS A 687 17.57 18.25 38.08
C HIS A 687 16.07 18.19 37.83
N THR A 688 15.44 17.05 38.15
CA THR A 688 13.97 16.86 38.01
C THR A 688 13.44 16.08 39.19
N THR A 689 12.23 16.42 39.62
CA THR A 689 11.46 15.69 40.65
C THR A 689 10.52 14.66 40.02
N ASP A 690 10.32 14.72 38.71
CA ASP A 690 9.48 13.76 37.99
C ASP A 690 10.20 12.41 37.86
N PRO A 691 9.68 11.32 38.49
CA PRO A 691 10.33 10.02 38.49
C PRO A 691 10.42 9.38 37.10
N LEU A 692 9.46 9.68 36.20
CA LEU A 692 9.48 9.18 34.82
C LEU A 692 10.63 9.82 34.04
N ILE A 693 10.76 11.14 34.09
CA ILE A 693 11.85 11.87 33.42
C ILE A 693 13.19 11.42 34.04
N ARG A 694 13.28 11.32 35.38
CA ARG A 694 14.48 10.89 36.06
C ARG A 694 14.92 9.50 35.62
N ALA A 695 14.00 8.53 35.55
CA ALA A 695 14.32 7.16 35.11
C ALA A 695 14.82 7.13 33.66
N ARG A 696 14.23 7.93 32.77
CA ARG A 696 14.68 8.05 31.37
C ARG A 696 16.08 8.65 31.25
N LEU A 697 16.38 9.71 32.00
CA LEU A 697 17.71 10.32 32.03
C LEU A 697 18.75 9.33 32.53
N LEU A 698 18.47 8.59 33.60
CA LEU A 698 19.37 7.55 34.14
C LEU A 698 19.60 6.40 33.15
N ALA A 699 18.53 5.94 32.48
CA ALA A 699 18.64 4.95 31.41
C ALA A 699 19.50 5.47 30.23
N THR A 700 19.35 6.75 29.87
CA THR A 700 20.19 7.40 28.87
C THR A 700 21.66 7.41 29.28
N ILE A 701 21.97 7.76 30.52
CA ILE A 701 23.35 7.73 31.04
C ILE A 701 23.94 6.33 30.89
N ALA A 702 23.22 5.31 31.34
CA ALA A 702 23.69 3.93 31.29
C ALA A 702 23.90 3.42 29.86
N LEU A 703 23.01 3.76 28.95
CA LEU A 703 23.10 3.40 27.53
C LEU A 703 24.24 4.12 26.80
N GLU A 704 24.47 5.38 27.09
CA GLU A 704 25.58 6.14 26.49
C GLU A 704 26.95 5.66 27.00
N LEU A 705 27.09 5.35 28.31
CA LEU A 705 28.33 4.92 28.91
C LEU A 705 28.56 3.41 28.91
N ARG A 706 27.79 2.64 28.11
CA ARG A 706 27.82 1.16 28.09
C ARG A 706 29.18 0.55 27.87
N ASN A 707 30.09 1.21 27.17
CA ASN A 707 31.44 0.73 26.85
C ASN A 707 32.55 1.28 27.80
N GLU A 708 32.19 2.09 28.80
CA GLU A 708 33.18 2.69 29.70
C GLU A 708 33.47 1.89 30.97
N GLY A 709 32.61 0.95 31.35
CA GLY A 709 32.83 0.01 32.47
C GLY A 709 32.90 0.64 33.86
N GLY A 710 32.32 1.81 34.03
CA GLY A 710 32.35 2.53 35.28
C GLY A 710 31.18 2.25 36.22
N GLN A 711 31.39 2.44 37.53
CA GLN A 711 30.37 2.33 38.57
C GLN A 711 29.17 3.27 38.27
N ARG A 712 29.43 4.46 37.70
CA ARG A 712 28.45 5.48 37.30
C ARG A 712 27.33 4.92 36.36
N ALA A 713 27.72 4.21 35.30
CA ALA A 713 26.78 3.63 34.36
C ALA A 713 25.92 2.51 34.97
N HIS A 714 26.57 1.68 35.80
CA HIS A 714 25.92 0.59 36.52
C HIS A 714 24.90 1.13 37.53
N GLU A 715 25.28 2.10 38.37
CA GLU A 715 24.36 2.73 39.34
C GLU A 715 23.20 3.41 38.66
N ALA A 716 23.44 4.11 37.55
CA ALA A 716 22.40 4.72 36.76
C ALA A 716 21.39 3.70 36.21
N ALA A 717 21.87 2.56 35.70
CA ALA A 717 20.99 1.48 35.22
C ALA A 717 20.14 0.86 36.33
N VAL A 718 20.73 0.62 37.50
CA VAL A 718 20.04 0.05 38.67
C VAL A 718 18.96 0.99 39.19
N GLU A 719 19.28 2.28 39.34
CA GLU A 719 18.32 3.26 39.82
C GLU A 719 17.21 3.56 38.75
N ALA A 720 17.56 3.54 37.45
CA ALA A 720 16.58 3.63 36.38
C ALA A 720 15.54 2.51 36.44
N GLU A 721 15.99 1.26 36.62
CA GLU A 721 15.13 0.10 36.77
C GLU A 721 14.21 0.23 37.99
N LYS A 722 14.75 0.60 39.14
CA LYS A 722 14.00 0.80 40.38
C LYS A 722 12.90 1.85 40.24
N LEU A 723 13.22 3.00 39.64
CA LEU A 723 12.24 4.06 39.38
C LEU A 723 11.20 3.63 38.34
N ALA A 724 11.62 2.96 37.26
CA ALA A 724 10.70 2.47 36.25
C ALA A 724 9.68 1.48 36.81
N ARG A 725 10.10 0.57 37.70
CA ARG A 725 9.20 -0.34 38.41
C ARG A 725 8.23 0.39 39.32
N ALA A 726 8.69 1.46 39.99
CA ALA A 726 7.82 2.29 40.85
C ALA A 726 6.81 3.12 40.07
N VAL A 727 7.17 3.61 38.88
CA VAL A 727 6.29 4.36 37.97
C VAL A 727 5.24 3.43 37.36
N GLY A 728 5.61 2.18 37.06
CA GLY A 728 4.70 1.18 36.49
C GLY A 728 4.43 1.35 34.99
N ASP A 729 5.19 2.16 34.27
CA ASP A 729 5.11 2.30 32.81
C ASP A 729 5.87 1.16 32.13
N PRO A 730 5.21 0.32 31.31
CA PRO A 730 5.85 -0.83 30.69
C PRO A 730 6.98 -0.48 29.70
N ALA A 731 6.83 0.60 28.94
CA ALA A 731 7.83 1.02 27.96
C ALA A 731 9.07 1.58 28.66
N LEU A 732 8.87 2.34 29.73
CA LEU A 732 9.96 2.82 30.57
C LEU A 732 10.71 1.67 31.24
N LEU A 733 10.01 0.65 31.74
CA LEU A 733 10.65 -0.52 32.34
C LEU A 733 11.43 -1.31 31.29
N ALA A 734 10.91 -1.49 30.08
CA ALA A 734 11.62 -2.14 28.98
C ALA A 734 12.92 -1.37 28.63
N LEU A 735 12.89 -0.04 28.56
CA LEU A 735 14.05 0.81 28.35
C LEU A 735 15.07 0.65 29.49
N ALA A 736 14.63 0.63 30.74
CA ALA A 736 15.48 0.44 31.90
C ALA A 736 16.13 -0.96 31.93
N LEU A 737 15.38 -2.00 31.54
CA LEU A 737 15.94 -3.37 31.40
C LEU A 737 16.97 -3.45 30.26
N ASN A 738 16.76 -2.73 29.15
CA ASN A 738 17.76 -2.58 28.11
C ASN A 738 19.05 -1.92 28.66
N ALA A 739 18.92 -0.85 29.43
CA ALA A 739 20.05 -0.20 30.09
C ALA A 739 20.78 -1.16 31.07
N ARG A 740 20.02 -1.95 31.84
CA ARG A 740 20.58 -3.00 32.72
C ARG A 740 21.37 -4.04 31.94
N TRP A 741 20.81 -4.53 30.83
CA TRP A 741 21.47 -5.52 29.97
C TRP A 741 22.83 -5.00 29.46
N THR A 742 22.91 -3.75 29.01
CA THR A 742 24.19 -3.19 28.51
C THR A 742 25.29 -3.16 29.56
N GLN A 743 24.94 -3.13 30.85
CA GLN A 743 25.89 -3.13 31.96
C GLN A 743 26.34 -4.54 32.40
N THR A 744 25.83 -5.61 31.75
CA THR A 744 26.23 -7.00 32.06
C THR A 744 27.46 -7.47 31.31
N PHE A 745 28.15 -6.61 30.59
CA PHE A 745 29.39 -6.91 29.87
C PHE A 745 30.65 -6.37 30.59
N THR A 746 30.49 -5.89 31.81
CA THR A 746 31.57 -5.31 32.60
C THR A 746 32.49 -6.38 33.21
N ARG A 747 32.03 -7.64 33.32
CA ARG A 747 32.82 -8.78 33.81
C ARG A 747 32.34 -10.08 33.14
N ALA A 748 33.19 -11.08 33.15
CA ALA A 748 32.86 -12.43 32.66
C ALA A 748 31.84 -13.15 33.54
N GLY A 749 31.11 -14.12 32.99
CA GLY A 749 30.20 -15.01 33.71
C GLY A 749 28.81 -14.44 33.96
N LEU A 750 28.41 -13.39 33.29
CA LEU A 750 27.08 -12.74 33.45
C LEU A 750 26.03 -13.23 32.46
N ALA A 751 26.26 -14.29 31.67
CA ALA A 751 25.28 -14.86 30.78
C ALA A 751 23.98 -15.29 31.48
N PRO A 752 23.98 -15.87 32.70
CA PRO A 752 22.73 -16.17 33.42
C PRO A 752 21.91 -14.92 33.76
N GLU A 753 22.58 -13.78 34.12
CA GLU A 753 21.88 -12.52 34.37
C GLU A 753 21.30 -11.94 33.10
N ARG A 754 22.02 -12.00 31.97
CA ARG A 754 21.54 -11.62 30.63
C ARG A 754 20.32 -12.43 30.26
N ALA A 755 20.32 -13.73 30.50
CA ALA A 755 19.15 -14.58 30.21
C ALA A 755 17.92 -14.16 31.04
N ARG A 756 18.07 -13.90 32.34
CA ARG A 756 16.99 -13.45 33.21
C ARG A 756 16.40 -12.11 32.73
N ILE A 757 17.25 -11.15 32.36
CA ILE A 757 16.79 -9.86 31.82
C ILE A 757 16.05 -10.07 30.50
N GLY A 758 16.55 -10.92 29.62
CA GLY A 758 15.92 -11.25 28.36
C GLY A 758 14.54 -11.91 28.52
N GLU A 759 14.40 -12.85 29.48
CA GLU A 759 13.12 -13.50 29.80
C GLU A 759 12.08 -12.47 30.29
N GLU A 760 12.46 -11.61 31.23
CA GLU A 760 11.59 -10.56 31.73
C GLU A 760 11.21 -9.57 30.63
N LEU A 761 12.16 -9.21 29.76
CA LEU A 761 11.91 -8.30 28.65
C LEU A 761 10.91 -8.88 27.63
N VAL A 762 11.06 -10.17 27.28
CA VAL A 762 10.11 -10.85 26.37
C VAL A 762 8.72 -10.91 27.00
N GLU A 763 8.63 -11.31 28.28
CA GLU A 763 7.32 -11.40 28.97
C GLU A 763 6.62 -10.03 29.06
N LEU A 764 7.36 -9.00 29.46
CA LEU A 764 6.84 -7.63 29.56
C LEU A 764 6.40 -7.11 28.18
N ALA A 765 7.28 -7.25 27.19
CA ALA A 765 7.06 -6.70 25.85
C ALA A 765 5.90 -7.41 25.13
N ALA A 766 5.80 -8.73 25.20
CA ALA A 766 4.68 -9.48 24.62
C ALA A 766 3.36 -9.11 25.27
N ARG A 767 3.30 -8.96 26.62
CA ARG A 767 2.09 -8.55 27.34
C ARG A 767 1.59 -7.17 26.94
N HIS A 768 2.48 -6.24 26.68
CA HIS A 768 2.18 -4.83 26.42
C HIS A 768 2.37 -4.44 24.93
N ARG A 769 2.61 -5.42 24.06
CA ARG A 769 2.74 -5.22 22.60
C ARG A 769 3.85 -4.24 22.21
N LEU A 770 4.98 -4.33 22.91
CA LEU A 770 6.19 -3.54 22.66
C LEU A 770 7.15 -4.34 21.76
N VAL A 771 6.78 -4.49 20.49
CA VAL A 771 7.40 -5.44 19.55
C VAL A 771 8.91 -5.22 19.42
N THR A 772 9.35 -3.99 19.37
CA THR A 772 10.79 -3.66 19.29
C THR A 772 11.58 -4.19 20.50
N PHE A 773 11.00 -4.10 21.70
CA PHE A 773 11.58 -4.65 22.92
C PHE A 773 11.42 -6.17 23.04
N GLU A 774 10.36 -6.74 22.46
CA GLU A 774 10.19 -8.21 22.38
C GLU A 774 11.29 -8.82 21.49
N VAL A 775 11.54 -8.23 20.32
CA VAL A 775 12.65 -8.61 19.44
C VAL A 775 13.99 -8.49 20.17
N LEU A 776 14.24 -7.37 20.87
CA LEU A 776 15.44 -7.19 21.69
C LEU A 776 15.58 -8.32 22.72
N GLY A 777 14.51 -8.63 23.45
CA GLY A 777 14.50 -9.70 24.44
C GLY A 777 14.87 -11.05 23.85
N HIS A 778 14.33 -11.38 22.68
CA HIS A 778 14.68 -12.60 21.96
C HIS A 778 16.13 -12.62 21.50
N LEU A 779 16.68 -11.51 21.01
CA LEU A 779 18.09 -11.41 20.63
C LEU A 779 19.01 -11.52 21.85
N VAL A 780 18.67 -10.91 22.99
CA VAL A 780 19.39 -11.06 24.27
C VAL A 780 19.40 -12.51 24.72
N LEU A 781 18.26 -13.21 24.63
CA LEU A 781 18.16 -14.63 24.98
C LEU A 781 18.96 -15.52 24.01
N MET A 782 18.91 -15.26 22.72
CA MET A 782 19.73 -15.95 21.73
C MET A 782 21.22 -15.86 22.09
N GLN A 783 21.70 -14.67 22.45
CA GLN A 783 23.09 -14.43 22.87
C GLN A 783 23.43 -15.11 24.20
N ALA A 784 22.63 -14.93 25.23
CA ALA A 784 22.84 -15.47 26.54
C ALA A 784 22.81 -17.00 26.53
N ARG A 785 21.87 -17.61 25.83
CA ARG A 785 21.77 -19.07 25.67
C ARG A 785 22.92 -19.64 24.85
N SER A 786 23.42 -18.90 23.87
CA SER A 786 24.61 -19.25 23.10
C SER A 786 25.85 -19.28 23.99
N ALA A 787 26.06 -18.26 24.84
CA ALA A 787 27.14 -18.24 25.83
C ALA A 787 27.08 -19.47 26.77
N LEU A 788 25.88 -19.80 27.25
CA LEU A 788 25.60 -20.95 28.11
C LEU A 788 25.66 -22.30 27.39
N ALA A 789 26.02 -22.33 26.11
CA ALA A 789 26.07 -23.50 25.25
C ALA A 789 24.71 -24.21 25.06
N ASP A 790 23.59 -23.53 25.32
CA ASP A 790 22.23 -24.02 25.10
C ASP A 790 21.70 -23.54 23.74
N PHE A 791 22.23 -24.15 22.69
CA PHE A 791 21.84 -23.76 21.33
C PHE A 791 20.42 -24.16 20.95
N THR A 792 19.79 -25.10 21.63
CA THR A 792 18.37 -25.46 21.38
C THR A 792 17.47 -24.30 21.77
N ALA A 793 17.69 -23.72 22.95
CA ALA A 793 16.96 -22.53 23.36
C ALA A 793 17.34 -21.31 22.49
N ALA A 794 18.62 -21.13 22.16
CA ALA A 794 19.07 -20.05 21.30
C ALA A 794 18.43 -20.09 19.90
N ASP A 795 18.33 -21.26 19.27
CA ASP A 795 17.67 -21.48 17.98
C ASP A 795 16.17 -21.11 18.05
N THR A 796 15.50 -21.41 19.17
CA THR A 796 14.09 -21.04 19.40
C THR A 796 13.91 -19.54 19.44
N HIS A 797 14.79 -18.82 20.14
CA HIS A 797 14.73 -17.36 20.24
C HIS A 797 15.14 -16.67 18.93
N ALA A 798 16.13 -17.19 18.20
CA ALA A 798 16.47 -16.70 16.87
C ALA A 798 15.30 -16.80 15.91
N ALA A 799 14.61 -17.96 15.89
CA ALA A 799 13.42 -18.15 15.06
C ALA A 799 12.24 -17.26 15.48
N ALA A 800 12.09 -16.97 16.77
CA ALA A 800 11.07 -16.04 17.25
C ALA A 800 11.38 -14.59 16.81
N ALA A 801 12.63 -14.16 16.92
CA ALA A 801 13.07 -12.86 16.45
C ALA A 801 12.83 -12.71 14.94
N ASP A 802 13.18 -13.73 14.13
CA ASP A 802 12.95 -13.72 12.69
C ASP A 802 11.46 -13.61 12.34
N ARG A 803 10.59 -14.38 13.00
CA ARG A 803 9.15 -14.29 12.78
C ARG A 803 8.60 -12.90 13.08
N LEU A 804 9.01 -12.30 14.19
CA LEU A 804 8.63 -10.91 14.53
C LEU A 804 9.23 -9.93 13.52
N GLY A 805 10.48 -10.11 13.12
CA GLY A 805 11.14 -9.29 12.10
C GLY A 805 10.44 -9.32 10.75
N GLU A 806 10.00 -10.50 10.31
CA GLU A 806 9.24 -10.68 9.08
C GLU A 806 7.81 -10.11 9.22
N GLN A 807 7.14 -10.38 10.34
CA GLN A 807 5.77 -9.95 10.59
C GLN A 807 5.64 -8.43 10.63
N TYR A 808 6.59 -7.74 11.26
CA TYR A 808 6.55 -6.30 11.48
C TYR A 808 7.49 -5.49 10.57
N ASP A 809 8.07 -6.14 9.56
CA ASP A 809 9.00 -5.54 8.57
C ASP A 809 10.18 -4.83 9.25
N LEU A 810 10.91 -5.56 10.08
CA LEU A 810 12.08 -5.09 10.81
C LEU A 810 13.36 -5.69 10.19
N PRO A 811 13.90 -5.11 9.11
CA PRO A 811 14.94 -5.74 8.28
C PRO A 811 16.27 -5.96 9.02
N LEU A 812 16.56 -5.18 10.06
CA LEU A 812 17.79 -5.31 10.84
C LEU A 812 17.85 -6.60 11.65
N VAL A 813 16.72 -7.23 11.98
CA VAL A 813 16.67 -8.46 12.78
C VAL A 813 17.43 -9.59 12.10
N SER A 814 17.23 -9.76 10.80
CA SER A 814 17.88 -10.81 10.02
C SER A 814 19.41 -10.66 9.96
N VAL A 815 19.94 -9.45 10.11
CA VAL A 815 21.41 -9.24 10.21
C VAL A 815 21.96 -9.96 11.43
N PHE A 816 21.30 -9.84 12.59
CA PHE A 816 21.75 -10.50 13.83
C PHE A 816 21.61 -12.01 13.78
N THR A 817 20.46 -12.49 13.28
CA THR A 817 20.19 -13.92 13.21
C THR A 817 21.05 -14.64 12.17
N ASP A 818 21.48 -13.97 11.09
CA ASP A 818 22.42 -14.54 10.12
C ASP A 818 23.83 -14.71 10.71
N TRP A 819 24.32 -13.75 11.50
CA TRP A 819 25.56 -13.91 12.23
C TRP A 819 25.48 -15.05 13.25
N TYR A 820 24.34 -15.16 13.96
CA TYR A 820 24.12 -16.28 14.87
C TYR A 820 24.12 -17.63 14.13
N ARG A 821 23.48 -17.74 12.97
CA ARG A 821 23.49 -18.95 12.14
C ARG A 821 24.90 -19.31 11.69
N ALA A 822 25.72 -18.32 11.36
CA ALA A 822 27.12 -18.53 11.02
C ALA A 822 27.92 -19.05 12.24
N LEU A 823 27.71 -18.46 13.44
CA LEU A 823 28.26 -18.96 14.71
C LEU A 823 27.80 -20.42 14.95
N ARG A 824 26.54 -20.71 14.75
CA ARG A 824 25.98 -22.05 14.95
C ARG A 824 26.67 -23.09 14.05
N LEU A 825 26.89 -22.73 12.77
CA LEU A 825 27.65 -23.54 11.83
C LEU A 825 29.14 -23.67 12.23
N ALA A 826 29.74 -22.63 12.76
CA ALA A 826 31.13 -22.69 13.25
C ALA A 826 31.29 -23.69 14.37
N VAL A 827 30.28 -23.84 15.26
CA VAL A 827 30.30 -24.79 16.37
C VAL A 827 30.03 -26.23 15.88
N THR A 828 29.08 -26.46 15.01
CA THR A 828 28.59 -27.83 14.72
C THR A 828 28.76 -28.27 13.27
N GLY A 829 28.91 -27.33 12.34
CA GLY A 829 28.90 -27.59 10.89
C GLY A 829 30.30 -27.76 10.26
N PRO A 830 30.34 -27.97 8.95
CA PRO A 830 31.61 -27.97 8.19
C PRO A 830 32.22 -26.56 8.14
N ILE A 831 33.54 -26.46 8.17
CA ILE A 831 34.30 -25.20 8.14
C ILE A 831 33.92 -24.35 6.92
N ALA A 832 33.89 -24.97 5.72
CA ALA A 832 33.55 -24.27 4.49
C ALA A 832 32.13 -23.66 4.51
N ALA A 833 31.16 -24.32 5.11
CA ALA A 833 29.79 -23.82 5.27
C ALA A 833 29.76 -22.66 6.26
N ALA A 834 30.46 -22.76 7.39
CA ALA A 834 30.57 -21.69 8.38
C ALA A 834 31.22 -20.44 7.77
N GLU A 835 32.31 -20.63 7.01
CA GLU A 835 33.01 -19.52 6.35
C GLU A 835 32.16 -18.83 5.27
N ALA A 836 31.40 -19.60 4.50
CA ALA A 836 30.45 -19.04 3.54
C ALA A 836 29.34 -18.24 4.23
N ALA A 837 28.80 -18.76 5.34
CA ALA A 837 27.78 -18.08 6.13
C ALA A 837 28.30 -16.77 6.73
N TYR A 838 29.52 -16.76 7.28
CA TYR A 838 30.15 -15.53 7.79
C TYR A 838 30.36 -14.48 6.70
N ARG A 839 30.79 -14.88 5.50
CA ARG A 839 30.91 -13.96 4.36
C ARG A 839 29.55 -13.38 3.94
N SER A 840 28.51 -14.20 3.92
CA SER A 840 27.15 -13.76 3.59
C SER A 840 26.62 -12.78 4.64
N ALA A 841 26.78 -13.09 5.94
CA ALA A 841 26.36 -12.22 7.03
C ALA A 841 27.09 -10.88 7.02
N ALA A 842 28.40 -10.90 6.74
CA ALA A 842 29.22 -9.68 6.64
C ALA A 842 28.80 -8.80 5.46
N ALA A 843 28.44 -9.38 4.31
CA ALA A 843 27.94 -8.62 3.16
C ALA A 843 26.61 -7.91 3.47
N ARG A 844 25.74 -8.50 4.30
CA ARG A 844 24.49 -7.89 4.73
C ARG A 844 24.66 -6.84 5.83
N LEU A 845 25.70 -6.97 6.65
CA LEU A 845 26.04 -5.96 7.68
C LEU A 845 26.52 -4.66 7.02
N SER A 846 27.25 -4.75 5.92
CA SER A 846 27.72 -3.59 5.17
C SER A 846 26.54 -2.81 4.61
N GLY A 847 26.43 -1.53 4.96
CA GLY A 847 25.32 -0.67 4.56
C GLY A 847 24.06 -0.76 5.44
N SER A 848 24.04 -1.58 6.50
CA SER A 848 22.92 -1.68 7.45
C SER A 848 22.80 -0.50 8.42
N GLY A 849 23.70 0.47 8.36
CA GLY A 849 23.75 1.62 9.29
C GLY A 849 24.35 1.33 10.67
N MET A 850 24.87 0.12 10.88
CA MET A 850 25.52 -0.28 12.14
C MET A 850 27.02 0.06 12.08
N SER A 851 27.36 1.35 12.12
CA SER A 851 28.75 1.79 12.17
C SER A 851 29.45 1.26 13.41
N GLY A 852 30.70 0.87 13.26
CA GLY A 852 31.57 0.40 14.35
C GLY A 852 31.59 -1.12 14.59
N VAL A 853 30.59 -1.85 14.07
CA VAL A 853 30.55 -3.32 14.14
C VAL A 853 31.04 -3.97 12.84
N ASP A 854 30.97 -3.25 11.74
CA ASP A 854 31.30 -3.75 10.39
C ASP A 854 32.82 -3.94 10.15
N ARG A 855 33.65 -3.14 10.81
CA ARG A 855 35.11 -3.18 10.63
C ARG A 855 35.76 -4.24 11.50
N GLY A 856 36.44 -5.19 10.86
CA GLY A 856 37.24 -6.22 11.56
C GLY A 856 36.48 -7.45 12.05
N LEU A 857 35.15 -7.47 12.00
CA LEU A 857 34.34 -8.57 12.52
C LEU A 857 34.50 -9.86 11.71
N LEU A 858 34.49 -9.79 10.38
CA LEU A 858 34.68 -10.95 9.51
C LEU A 858 36.05 -11.59 9.64
N PRO A 859 37.18 -10.83 9.64
CA PRO A 859 38.50 -11.39 9.94
C PRO A 859 38.57 -12.05 11.33
N LEU A 860 38.02 -11.42 12.37
CA LEU A 860 37.95 -11.99 13.70
C LEU A 860 37.16 -13.31 13.73
N ALA A 861 36.01 -13.35 13.10
CA ALA A 861 35.16 -14.56 13.03
C ALA A 861 35.86 -15.72 12.31
N ARG A 862 36.58 -15.43 11.23
CA ARG A 862 37.37 -16.42 10.50
C ARG A 862 38.58 -16.93 11.36
N HIS A 863 39.25 -16.00 12.02
CA HIS A 863 40.34 -16.37 12.94
C HIS A 863 39.82 -17.31 14.03
N CYS A 864 38.76 -16.95 14.72
CA CYS A 864 38.13 -17.79 15.76
C CYS A 864 37.65 -19.14 15.20
N LEU A 865 37.13 -19.20 13.99
CA LEU A 865 36.69 -20.42 13.31
C LEU A 865 37.89 -21.40 13.14
N TYR A 866 39.05 -20.91 12.70
CA TYR A 866 40.22 -21.75 12.48
C TYR A 866 40.85 -22.20 13.80
N VAL A 867 41.02 -21.28 14.77
CA VAL A 867 41.60 -21.58 16.08
C VAL A 867 40.79 -22.65 16.84
N GLN A 868 39.45 -22.51 16.87
CA GLN A 868 38.63 -23.50 17.57
C GLN A 868 38.65 -24.90 16.89
N ARG A 869 39.01 -24.95 15.60
CA ARG A 869 39.15 -26.19 14.82
C ARG A 869 40.56 -26.75 14.78
N ASP A 870 41.44 -26.21 15.60
CA ASP A 870 42.86 -26.62 15.69
C ASP A 870 43.63 -26.48 14.37
N LEU A 871 43.29 -25.41 13.63
CA LEU A 871 43.90 -25.04 12.37
C LEU A 871 44.73 -23.76 12.52
N GLU A 872 45.87 -23.73 11.80
CA GLU A 872 46.66 -22.52 11.74
C GLU A 872 45.86 -21.39 11.01
N SER A 873 45.76 -20.25 11.68
CA SER A 873 45.08 -19.08 11.11
C SER A 873 46.09 -18.10 10.54
N THR A 874 46.06 -17.92 9.20
CA THR A 874 46.82 -16.90 8.49
C THR A 874 46.01 -15.62 8.28
N VAL A 875 44.85 -15.51 8.91
CA VAL A 875 43.97 -14.36 8.78
C VAL A 875 44.58 -13.20 9.58
N ASP A 876 44.85 -12.09 8.89
CA ASP A 876 45.25 -10.85 9.55
C ASP A 876 44.00 -10.22 10.18
N PHE A 877 44.03 -10.03 11.49
CA PHE A 877 42.94 -9.42 12.27
C PHE A 877 43.51 -8.53 13.36
N THR A 878 42.76 -7.48 13.69
CA THR A 878 43.07 -6.60 14.82
C THR A 878 42.29 -7.06 16.03
N LEU A 879 42.97 -7.25 17.15
CA LEU A 879 42.31 -7.57 18.41
C LEU A 879 41.39 -6.39 18.79
N PRO A 880 40.13 -6.63 19.13
CA PRO A 880 39.25 -5.58 19.60
C PRO A 880 39.83 -4.83 20.78
N PRO A 881 39.67 -3.50 20.90
CA PRO A 881 40.22 -2.72 21.99
C PRO A 881 39.73 -3.22 23.34
N GLU A 882 40.54 -3.08 24.37
CA GLU A 882 40.19 -3.51 25.73
C GLU A 882 39.15 -2.57 26.33
N ARG A 883 37.89 -3.04 26.40
CA ARG A 883 36.74 -2.33 26.94
C ARG A 883 35.63 -3.31 27.36
N PRO A 884 34.73 -2.92 28.25
CA PRO A 884 33.56 -3.73 28.57
C PRO A 884 32.60 -3.79 27.39
N ASP A 885 32.65 -4.91 26.70
CA ASP A 885 31.75 -5.16 25.57
C ASP A 885 31.50 -6.67 25.38
N LEU A 886 30.75 -7.00 24.34
CA LEU A 886 30.38 -8.37 23.94
C LEU A 886 31.59 -9.33 23.75
N PHE A 887 32.78 -8.82 23.57
CA PHE A 887 34.01 -9.58 23.30
C PHE A 887 34.96 -9.70 24.49
N LEU A 888 34.55 -9.26 25.69
CA LEU A 888 35.42 -9.26 26.90
C LEU A 888 36.03 -10.64 27.16
N GLU A 889 35.25 -11.71 27.18
CA GLU A 889 35.69 -13.07 27.41
C GLU A 889 36.55 -13.61 26.26
N LEU A 890 36.13 -13.25 25.02
CA LEU A 890 36.85 -13.62 23.81
C LEU A 890 38.27 -13.05 23.81
N ARG A 891 38.40 -11.76 24.13
CA ARG A 891 39.71 -11.09 24.22
C ARG A 891 40.60 -11.74 25.26
N ALA A 892 40.07 -12.03 26.46
CA ALA A 892 40.80 -12.68 27.51
C ALA A 892 41.29 -14.08 27.06
N CYS A 893 40.46 -14.83 26.33
CA CYS A 893 40.87 -16.14 25.81
C CYS A 893 41.92 -16.05 24.69
N LEU A 894 41.83 -15.01 23.82
CA LEU A 894 42.79 -14.78 22.73
C LEU A 894 44.19 -14.40 23.28
N THR A 895 44.27 -13.84 24.49
CA THR A 895 45.52 -13.40 25.11
C THR A 895 46.08 -14.37 26.14
N VAL A 896 45.53 -15.59 26.24
CA VAL A 896 45.95 -16.61 27.24
C VAL A 896 47.43 -16.94 27.18
N GLU A 897 48.05 -16.92 26.00
CA GLU A 897 49.48 -17.21 25.87
C GLU A 897 50.39 -16.03 26.25
N THR A 898 49.96 -14.79 26.02
CA THR A 898 50.76 -13.57 26.11
C THR A 898 50.48 -12.71 27.33
N GLY A 899 49.25 -12.79 27.89
CA GLY A 899 48.81 -11.99 29.03
C GLY A 899 49.28 -12.52 30.40
N ASP A 900 49.00 -11.75 31.46
CA ASP A 900 49.23 -12.19 32.82
C ASP A 900 48.30 -13.37 33.19
N ALA A 901 48.90 -14.52 33.47
CA ALA A 901 48.15 -15.75 33.66
C ALA A 901 47.23 -15.71 34.89
N ARG A 902 47.68 -15.04 35.98
CA ARG A 902 46.88 -14.94 37.20
C ARG A 902 45.69 -14.01 37.04
N GLU A 903 45.91 -12.87 36.46
CA GLU A 903 44.87 -11.89 36.21
C GLU A 903 43.79 -12.47 35.25
N LEU A 904 44.21 -13.09 34.15
CA LEU A 904 43.29 -13.73 33.20
C LEU A 904 42.55 -14.90 33.83
N TYR A 905 43.20 -15.70 34.66
CA TYR A 905 42.58 -16.82 35.35
C TYR A 905 41.47 -16.35 36.30
N GLU A 906 41.74 -15.36 37.16
CA GLU A 906 40.77 -14.80 38.09
C GLU A 906 39.61 -14.13 37.35
N ARG A 907 39.88 -13.49 36.23
CA ARG A 907 38.87 -12.83 35.38
C ARG A 907 37.95 -13.83 34.69
N LEU A 908 38.45 -14.99 34.25
CA LEU A 908 37.68 -15.98 33.48
C LEU A 908 36.96 -17.01 34.35
N ILE A 909 37.35 -17.26 35.60
CA ILE A 909 36.69 -18.22 36.50
C ILE A 909 35.16 -18.07 36.51
N PRO A 910 34.55 -16.88 36.62
CA PRO A 910 33.12 -16.73 36.68
C PRO A 910 32.40 -17.25 35.42
N ALA A 911 33.10 -17.29 34.27
CA ALA A 911 32.56 -17.74 32.97
C ALA A 911 32.91 -19.20 32.65
N GLU A 912 33.37 -20.01 33.60
CA GLU A 912 33.80 -21.39 33.36
C GLU A 912 32.77 -22.26 32.64
N ASN A 913 31.47 -21.96 32.80
CA ASN A 913 30.36 -22.66 32.17
C ASN A 913 29.97 -22.12 30.80
N GLU A 914 30.70 -21.13 30.30
CA GLU A 914 30.30 -20.39 29.08
C GLU A 914 31.23 -20.74 27.88
N LEU A 915 30.75 -20.41 26.68
CA LEU A 915 31.53 -20.42 25.44
C LEU A 915 32.11 -19.02 25.20
N ALA A 916 33.42 -18.93 25.10
CA ALA A 916 34.16 -17.67 24.92
C ALA A 916 33.71 -16.94 23.67
N GLY A 917 33.13 -15.76 23.84
CA GLY A 917 32.63 -14.91 22.77
C GLY A 917 31.25 -15.26 22.22
N ALA A 918 30.66 -16.42 22.54
CA ALA A 918 29.32 -16.78 22.03
C ALA A 918 28.20 -15.86 22.53
N GLY A 919 28.44 -15.17 23.66
CA GLY A 919 27.56 -14.11 24.17
C GLY A 919 27.43 -12.89 23.25
N SER A 920 28.30 -12.76 22.25
CA SER A 920 28.13 -11.77 21.17
C SER A 920 27.04 -12.18 20.15
N GLY A 921 26.70 -13.47 20.07
CA GLY A 921 25.91 -14.04 19.01
C GLY A 921 26.60 -14.10 17.63
N VAL A 922 27.91 -13.81 17.59
CA VAL A 922 28.67 -13.67 16.34
C VAL A 922 29.77 -14.69 16.20
N VAL A 923 30.60 -14.87 17.26
CA VAL A 923 31.80 -15.69 17.21
C VAL A 923 31.99 -16.49 18.50
N THR A 924 32.76 -17.58 18.43
CA THR A 924 33.22 -18.28 19.63
C THR A 924 34.61 -18.90 19.41
N LEU A 925 35.37 -18.97 20.49
CA LEU A 925 36.62 -19.73 20.58
C LEU A 925 36.41 -21.10 21.23
N GLY A 926 35.18 -21.45 21.64
CA GLY A 926 34.88 -22.68 22.37
C GLY A 926 34.81 -22.48 23.89
N PRO A 927 34.90 -23.55 24.70
CA PRO A 927 34.71 -23.51 26.15
C PRO A 927 35.73 -22.64 26.88
N VAL A 928 35.26 -21.65 27.68
CA VAL A 928 36.14 -20.84 28.56
C VAL A 928 36.97 -21.75 29.50
N ALA A 929 36.37 -22.82 30.02
CA ALA A 929 37.04 -23.79 30.88
C ALA A 929 38.28 -24.42 30.24
N TYR A 930 38.37 -24.55 28.92
CA TYR A 930 39.59 -24.99 28.24
C TYR A 930 40.73 -23.98 28.47
N TYR A 931 40.49 -22.71 28.29
CA TYR A 931 41.45 -21.64 28.47
C TYR A 931 41.85 -21.49 29.95
N LEU A 932 40.93 -21.75 30.89
CA LEU A 932 41.26 -21.85 32.33
C LEU A 932 42.20 -23.02 32.61
N GLY A 933 42.03 -24.17 31.93
CA GLY A 933 42.96 -25.28 31.99
C GLY A 933 44.37 -24.90 31.53
N GLU A 934 44.50 -24.19 30.39
CA GLU A 934 45.78 -23.69 29.87
C GLU A 934 46.42 -22.68 30.83
N LEU A 935 45.63 -21.78 31.42
CA LEU A 935 46.12 -20.84 32.44
C LEU A 935 46.54 -21.56 33.72
N ALA A 936 45.80 -22.59 34.15
CA ALA A 936 46.14 -23.40 35.31
C ALA A 936 47.50 -24.08 35.11
N VAL A 937 47.78 -24.66 33.92
CA VAL A 937 49.09 -25.21 33.57
C VAL A 937 50.19 -24.16 33.71
N ARG A 938 50.01 -22.95 33.18
CA ARG A 938 50.94 -21.82 33.27
C ARG A 938 51.21 -21.38 34.73
N LEU A 939 50.21 -21.53 35.60
CA LEU A 939 50.26 -21.17 37.02
C LEU A 939 50.74 -22.31 37.92
N GLY A 940 50.98 -23.50 37.36
CA GLY A 940 51.34 -24.69 38.18
C GLY A 940 50.15 -25.24 38.98
N LEU A 941 48.92 -24.93 38.60
CA LEU A 941 47.67 -25.43 39.19
C LEU A 941 47.17 -26.70 38.49
N PRO A 942 46.34 -27.56 39.14
CA PRO A 942 45.81 -28.74 38.49
C PRO A 942 44.79 -28.39 37.39
N PRO A 943 45.02 -28.71 36.09
CA PRO A 943 44.14 -28.29 35.00
C PRO A 943 42.97 -29.29 34.75
N VAL A 944 43.02 -30.49 35.31
CA VAL A 944 42.13 -31.63 34.96
C VAL A 944 40.65 -31.28 35.12
N GLU A 945 40.29 -30.59 36.19
CA GLU A 945 38.91 -30.23 36.47
C GLU A 945 38.38 -29.24 35.42
N HIS A 946 39.16 -28.27 34.98
CA HIS A 946 38.81 -27.32 33.92
C HIS A 946 38.63 -28.03 32.57
N TYR A 947 39.50 -28.96 32.20
CA TYR A 947 39.35 -29.74 30.97
C TYR A 947 38.12 -30.65 31.01
N ARG A 948 37.81 -31.26 32.18
CA ARG A 948 36.57 -32.01 32.36
C ARG A 948 35.34 -31.12 32.13
N LYS A 949 35.37 -29.92 32.72
CA LYS A 949 34.32 -28.93 32.60
C LYS A 949 34.17 -28.43 31.16
N ALA A 950 35.28 -28.19 30.48
CA ALA A 950 35.29 -27.83 29.06
C ALA A 950 34.63 -28.91 28.20
N ALA A 951 34.87 -30.21 28.52
CA ALA A 951 34.23 -31.31 27.82
C ALA A 951 32.72 -31.40 28.08
N GLU A 952 32.24 -31.01 29.27
CA GLU A 952 30.79 -30.89 29.55
C GLU A 952 30.15 -29.79 28.75
N VAL A 953 30.74 -28.58 28.72
CA VAL A 953 30.28 -27.43 27.95
C VAL A 953 30.26 -27.75 26.44
N ALA A 954 31.36 -28.38 25.95
CA ALA A 954 31.45 -28.80 24.52
C ALA A 954 30.38 -29.82 24.14
N ARG A 955 30.06 -30.79 25.01
CA ARG A 955 28.98 -31.76 24.77
C ARG A 955 27.61 -31.08 24.73
N ARG A 956 27.32 -30.15 25.65
CA ARG A 956 26.11 -29.38 25.70
C ARG A 956 25.93 -28.51 24.43
N ALA A 957 27.03 -27.93 23.93
CA ALA A 957 27.07 -27.15 22.69
C ALA A 957 26.92 -28.01 21.41
N GLY A 958 27.07 -29.34 21.50
CA GLY A 958 27.14 -30.20 20.31
C GLY A 958 28.45 -30.06 19.53
N ALA A 959 29.52 -29.52 20.14
CA ALA A 959 30.82 -29.25 19.53
C ALA A 959 31.72 -30.53 19.52
N ALA A 960 31.46 -31.45 18.59
CA ALA A 960 32.12 -32.74 18.51
C ALA A 960 33.66 -32.65 18.40
N HIS A 961 34.17 -31.65 17.70
CA HIS A 961 35.60 -31.38 17.56
C HIS A 961 36.26 -31.03 18.90
N TRP A 962 35.64 -30.22 19.73
CA TRP A 962 36.09 -29.93 21.07
C TRP A 962 36.07 -31.15 21.99
N VAL A 963 35.00 -31.97 21.92
CA VAL A 963 34.88 -33.21 22.68
C VAL A 963 36.01 -34.16 22.30
N SER A 964 36.38 -34.26 21.04
CA SER A 964 37.49 -35.09 20.55
C SER A 964 38.83 -34.57 21.04
N ARG A 965 39.10 -33.28 20.94
CA ARG A 965 40.32 -32.60 21.40
C ARG A 965 40.54 -32.81 22.89
N LEU A 966 39.51 -32.56 23.70
CA LEU A 966 39.60 -32.68 25.16
C LEU A 966 39.78 -34.13 25.65
N ARG A 967 39.20 -35.12 24.96
CA ARG A 967 39.46 -36.54 25.23
C ARG A 967 40.93 -36.91 25.04
N THR A 968 41.57 -36.31 24.05
CA THR A 968 43.01 -36.55 23.79
C THR A 968 43.90 -35.93 24.89
N ILE A 969 43.54 -34.72 25.34
CA ILE A 969 44.27 -34.03 26.45
C ILE A 969 44.11 -34.81 27.75
N CYS A 970 42.91 -35.16 28.17
CA CYS A 970 42.64 -35.91 29.41
C CYS A 970 43.27 -37.30 29.45
N ARG A 971 43.52 -37.93 28.28
CA ARG A 971 44.24 -39.23 28.21
C ARG A 971 45.74 -39.09 28.36
N ARG A 972 46.36 -37.97 28.04
CA ARG A 972 47.79 -37.69 28.18
C ARG A 972 48.18 -37.40 29.65
N ASP A 973 47.25 -36.81 30.40
CA ASP A 973 47.47 -36.39 31.80
C ASP A 973 46.92 -37.40 32.82
N SER A 974 46.45 -38.57 32.38
CA SER A 974 46.12 -39.68 33.26
C SER A 974 47.42 -40.52 33.48
N PRO A 975 47.87 -40.70 34.72
CA PRO A 975 49.15 -41.40 35.03
C PRO A 975 49.07 -42.87 34.57
#